data_f9386f206ba6cebef790dee27163af19
#
_entry.id   f9386f206ba6cebef790dee27163af19
#
_cell.length_a   1.000
_cell.length_b   1.000
_cell.length_c   1.000
_cell.angle_alpha   90.00
_cell.angle_beta   90.00
_cell.angle_gamma   90.00
#
_symmetry.space_group_name_H-M   'P 1'
#
loop_
_entity.id
_entity.type
_entity.pdbx_description
1 polymer ?
#
loop_
_entity_poly.entity_id
_entity_poly.type
_entity_poly.pdbx_seq_one_letter_code
_entity_poly.pdbx_strand_id
1 'polypeptide(L)'
;MNPALPFALIIGIDQFAAKKLAEELSNKDINVVGVGEYVAGLNDIKNFELLMDLSEVSGKFSYVFDFLGDKNLWEMDQFKGEKITFVCVNDRDKAEFLKENLDDLNLNWRMIEAFGVYGPGMDEDNFLAEAIKLAVVNKNLVLPDLKSKFRILAIEDLVEAILRASFLSGTEKEKFLILGKETNSEEVAKVLIDEAKMTRYKVMQKEIEIEKIDEERLRESVRKLRWEPKCDFKDGIVETLQYFFSRADEESRKPKKPSVNREAIKKEVEPEPIKREVNKRKMEVVVEEPSFAPAELQNDEKVEEIENFYKQKKPSLEVEKIVLKPEEKPAVAKAMAGEEEFDDDYEDKILVSEKIEEIKPKEEEKAIEIKPKIKMPTLKISSKWKWWVLSLVILLLIMPIKWTILTVLAFNNIQENVNLIEAKKYKQVETLVDKNLIRIKEIDQQIDDMGLNKFGIIRNYQTLLKVGEDVLRLEKDSIVISQSADLISQAIFKEREINFSDELNKEEEYLINFDNELGLVLARLNGDYSWMPAKWRVSLQKRAQNLKETKEKLNLVSKGMKILPELLGLDGRKREFLVLLQNESELRATGGFIGSYAILSFQNGKLLNFEIKDVYEADGQLKGHVEPPIEIKNYLGEANWFMRDANWNPDFMKASADMQWFLSQEVNKKVDGVIGINLAVAKAIVGVIGEINVTDFKEKITKDNLYQQAEYYSESKFFPGSTQKASFLGTLGSQMFEEIKGLKAKQQLELVFSLVDLLEKNEIQLAFNNGEAARLTNDLGWGGTMYQGKCTKENCFSDYLFVVDSNFGVNKTNYFLSRNIEQVVDINESLVERTLKVNYENMAKSNDFPGGQYKNYLRVYLPINVNLTQISVVDDKTNSRKIYTADEIRIKEINGKKEVGFLVTVPILSKETVEMKYSSANTLTGKDKFSYVSYVQKQSGFGDTGLATLVSFPRDWQPLQVEPQASMVGGKLLFNQKLNKDIKMGVELGK
;
A
#
# COMPACT_ATOMS: atom_id res chain seq x y z
N MET A 1 12.19 0.16 -7.48
CA MET A 1 12.28 0.85 -8.81
C MET A 1 12.44 -0.15 -9.95
N ASN A 2 11.90 0.13 -11.14
CA ASN A 2 11.99 -0.80 -12.29
C ASN A 2 13.28 -0.51 -13.09
N PRO A 3 14.26 -1.42 -13.15
CA PRO A 3 15.56 -1.17 -13.82
C PRO A 3 15.45 -1.01 -15.35
N ALA A 4 14.30 -1.26 -15.95
CA ALA A 4 14.07 -1.05 -17.38
C ALA A 4 13.67 0.40 -17.73
N LEU A 5 13.37 1.24 -16.73
CA LEU A 5 13.00 2.63 -16.92
C LEU A 5 14.22 3.55 -16.75
N PRO A 6 14.23 4.74 -17.38
CA PRO A 6 15.29 5.73 -17.16
C PRO A 6 15.26 6.21 -15.70
N PHE A 7 16.43 6.63 -15.21
CA PHE A 7 16.60 7.15 -13.86
C PHE A 7 16.82 8.67 -13.89
N ALA A 8 16.17 9.37 -12.98
CA ALA A 8 16.39 10.77 -12.67
C ALA A 8 16.84 10.93 -11.23
N LEU A 9 17.80 11.83 -11.01
CA LEU A 9 18.27 12.25 -9.68
C LEU A 9 17.78 13.67 -9.41
N ILE A 10 17.17 13.91 -8.25
CA ILE A 10 16.79 15.24 -7.77
C ILE A 10 17.58 15.55 -6.51
N ILE A 11 18.47 16.53 -6.58
CA ILE A 11 19.28 17.01 -5.46
C ILE A 11 18.55 18.19 -4.83
N GLY A 12 18.28 18.12 -3.52
CA GLY A 12 17.45 19.08 -2.79
C GLY A 12 15.96 18.79 -3.00
N ILE A 13 15.54 17.54 -2.76
CA ILE A 13 14.13 17.12 -2.89
C ILE A 13 13.18 17.86 -1.93
N ASP A 14 13.72 18.40 -0.84
CA ASP A 14 13.06 19.24 0.14
C ASP A 14 12.85 20.70 -0.33
N GLN A 15 13.49 21.10 -1.43
CA GLN A 15 13.36 22.44 -1.99
C GLN A 15 12.03 22.64 -2.71
N PHE A 16 11.57 23.89 -2.75
CA PHE A 16 10.31 24.26 -3.42
C PHE A 16 10.32 23.82 -4.89
N ALA A 17 9.23 23.27 -5.35
CA ALA A 17 8.96 22.66 -6.64
C ALA A 17 9.64 21.28 -6.91
N ALA A 18 10.63 20.85 -6.13
CA ALA A 18 11.33 19.59 -6.36
C ALA A 18 10.41 18.37 -6.22
N LYS A 19 9.54 18.34 -5.20
CA LYS A 19 8.54 17.30 -5.02
C LYS A 19 7.57 17.19 -6.21
N LYS A 20 7.05 18.33 -6.69
CA LYS A 20 6.14 18.35 -7.85
C LYS A 20 6.83 17.86 -9.11
N LEU A 21 8.11 18.16 -9.28
CA LEU A 21 8.93 17.61 -10.36
C LEU A 21 9.08 16.08 -10.24
N ALA A 22 9.28 15.56 -9.03
CA ALA A 22 9.37 14.11 -8.80
C ALA A 22 8.05 13.40 -9.15
N GLU A 23 6.91 13.97 -8.79
CA GLU A 23 5.59 13.47 -9.16
C GLU A 23 5.42 13.39 -10.68
N GLU A 24 5.76 14.46 -11.39
CA GLU A 24 5.64 14.53 -12.85
C GLU A 24 6.61 13.59 -13.61
N LEU A 25 7.82 13.41 -13.10
CA LEU A 25 8.77 12.44 -13.64
C LEU A 25 8.27 11.00 -13.46
N SER A 26 7.76 10.70 -12.29
CA SER A 26 7.16 9.40 -11.97
C SER A 26 5.94 9.09 -12.85
N ASN A 27 5.08 10.09 -13.09
CA ASN A 27 3.93 9.97 -14.00
C ASN A 27 4.34 9.69 -15.45
N LYS A 28 5.60 10.01 -15.82
CA LYS A 28 6.20 9.72 -17.14
C LYS A 28 7.00 8.41 -17.15
N ASP A 29 6.77 7.51 -16.19
CA ASP A 29 7.48 6.24 -16.06
C ASP A 29 9.01 6.40 -15.94
N ILE A 30 9.47 7.40 -15.20
CA ILE A 30 10.88 7.60 -14.86
C ILE A 30 11.07 7.21 -13.39
N ASN A 31 12.12 6.42 -13.09
CA ASN A 31 12.51 6.16 -11.72
C ASN A 31 13.17 7.43 -11.15
N VAL A 32 12.77 7.86 -9.98
CA VAL A 32 13.26 9.08 -9.35
C VAL A 32 13.98 8.77 -8.05
N VAL A 33 15.20 9.24 -7.93
CA VAL A 33 15.97 9.26 -6.67
C VAL A 33 16.01 10.69 -6.17
N GLY A 34 15.46 10.95 -5.00
CA GLY A 34 15.51 12.24 -4.34
C GLY A 34 16.56 12.25 -3.24
N VAL A 35 17.37 13.31 -3.16
CA VAL A 35 18.36 13.50 -2.08
C VAL A 35 18.01 14.74 -1.31
N GLY A 36 17.87 14.64 0.02
CA GLY A 36 17.53 15.73 0.92
C GLY A 36 16.63 15.29 2.07
N GLU A 37 16.04 16.25 2.78
CA GLU A 37 15.16 15.97 3.90
C GLU A 37 13.80 15.45 3.42
N TYR A 38 13.12 14.70 4.30
CA TYR A 38 11.80 14.16 4.00
C TYR A 38 10.74 15.26 3.92
N VAL A 39 10.00 15.28 2.84
CA VAL A 39 8.82 16.13 2.64
C VAL A 39 7.55 15.25 2.61
N ALA A 40 6.48 15.71 3.24
CA ALA A 40 5.21 14.97 3.31
C ALA A 40 4.68 14.61 1.92
N GLY A 41 4.30 13.34 1.74
CA GLY A 41 3.75 12.79 0.48
C GLY A 41 4.80 12.33 -0.54
N LEU A 42 6.11 12.31 -0.22
CA LEU A 42 7.12 11.68 -1.09
C LEU A 42 6.89 10.17 -1.24
N ASN A 43 6.39 9.53 -0.19
CA ASN A 43 6.10 8.09 -0.20
C ASN A 43 4.91 7.71 -1.10
N ASP A 44 4.09 8.68 -1.50
CA ASP A 44 2.96 8.46 -2.40
C ASP A 44 3.39 8.43 -3.89
N ILE A 45 4.64 8.83 -4.18
CA ILE A 45 5.19 8.88 -5.54
C ILE A 45 5.65 7.47 -5.95
N LYS A 46 5.12 6.97 -7.07
CA LYS A 46 5.54 5.69 -7.64
C LYS A 46 6.98 5.76 -8.14
N ASN A 47 7.71 4.64 -8.08
CA ASN A 47 9.08 4.56 -8.58
C ASN A 47 10.02 5.62 -8.00
N PHE A 48 9.81 6.03 -6.72
CA PHE A 48 10.60 7.03 -6.01
C PHE A 48 11.43 6.37 -4.90
N GLU A 49 12.64 6.88 -4.67
CA GLU A 49 13.51 6.51 -3.56
C GLU A 49 14.11 7.77 -2.94
N LEU A 50 14.06 7.87 -1.62
CA LEU A 50 14.65 8.97 -0.87
C LEU A 50 15.98 8.52 -0.27
N LEU A 51 17.03 9.31 -0.51
CA LEU A 51 18.33 9.18 0.12
C LEU A 51 18.58 10.43 0.98
N MET A 52 19.23 10.26 2.12
CA MET A 52 19.50 11.36 3.04
C MET A 52 20.80 12.08 2.71
N ASP A 53 21.73 11.42 2.02
CA ASP A 53 23.05 11.97 1.68
C ASP A 53 23.45 11.58 0.25
N LEU A 54 24.17 12.48 -0.41
CA LEU A 54 24.68 12.26 -1.76
C LEU A 54 25.73 11.15 -1.86
N SER A 55 26.40 10.81 -0.77
CA SER A 55 27.33 9.68 -0.73
C SER A 55 26.65 8.31 -0.89
N GLU A 56 25.33 8.25 -0.66
CA GLU A 56 24.50 7.04 -0.85
C GLU A 56 24.10 6.84 -2.32
N VAL A 57 24.29 7.86 -3.17
CA VAL A 57 23.89 7.81 -4.59
C VAL A 57 24.81 6.87 -5.35
N SER A 58 24.23 5.84 -5.95
CA SER A 58 24.92 4.87 -6.79
C SER A 58 24.17 4.64 -8.10
N GLY A 59 24.90 4.48 -9.21
CA GLY A 59 24.30 4.18 -10.51
C GLY A 59 24.48 5.30 -11.53
N LYS A 60 23.84 5.12 -12.72
CA LYS A 60 23.85 6.11 -13.80
C LYS A 60 22.47 6.70 -13.94
N PHE A 61 22.40 8.02 -14.04
CA PHE A 61 21.18 8.77 -14.22
C PHE A 61 21.09 9.35 -15.62
N SER A 62 19.93 9.29 -16.23
CA SER A 62 19.67 9.92 -17.53
C SER A 62 19.46 11.44 -17.41
N TYR A 63 18.98 11.86 -16.23
CA TYR A 63 18.66 13.25 -15.91
C TYR A 63 19.05 13.53 -14.47
N VAL A 64 19.65 14.71 -14.24
CA VAL A 64 19.97 15.23 -12.90
C VAL A 64 19.34 16.61 -12.77
N PHE A 65 18.59 16.83 -11.68
CA PHE A 65 18.00 18.13 -11.35
C PHE A 65 18.60 18.61 -10.05
N ASP A 66 19.30 19.74 -10.11
CA ASP A 66 19.98 20.30 -8.95
C ASP A 66 19.27 21.58 -8.48
N PHE A 67 18.60 21.47 -7.34
CA PHE A 67 17.93 22.57 -6.65
C PHE A 67 18.82 23.23 -5.59
N LEU A 68 20.01 22.71 -5.29
CA LEU A 68 20.94 23.31 -4.32
C LEU A 68 21.95 24.22 -4.97
N GLY A 69 22.51 23.84 -6.11
CA GLY A 69 23.54 24.61 -6.81
C GLY A 69 24.89 24.62 -6.09
N ASP A 70 25.21 23.56 -5.33
CA ASP A 70 26.47 23.44 -4.61
C ASP A 70 27.62 23.07 -5.54
N LYS A 71 28.63 23.93 -5.62
CA LYS A 71 29.81 23.76 -6.50
C LYS A 71 30.60 22.49 -6.19
N ASN A 72 30.61 22.02 -4.95
CA ASN A 72 31.32 20.80 -4.57
C ASN A 72 30.74 19.54 -5.22
N LEU A 73 29.47 19.58 -5.62
CA LEU A 73 28.78 18.47 -6.29
C LEU A 73 29.19 18.36 -7.76
N TRP A 74 29.57 19.43 -8.41
CA TRP A 74 29.84 19.49 -9.85
C TRP A 74 31.13 18.76 -10.25
N GLU A 75 32.04 18.51 -9.32
CA GLU A 75 33.32 17.82 -9.53
C GLU A 75 33.20 16.30 -9.45
N MET A 76 32.02 15.76 -9.04
CA MET A 76 31.80 14.33 -8.86
C MET A 76 31.79 13.59 -10.23
N ASP A 77 32.66 12.59 -10.37
CA ASP A 77 32.80 11.80 -11.62
C ASP A 77 31.52 11.10 -12.07
N GLN A 78 30.62 10.82 -11.16
CA GLN A 78 29.34 10.16 -11.42
C GLN A 78 28.34 11.02 -12.22
N PHE A 79 28.56 12.35 -12.32
CA PHE A 79 27.71 13.26 -13.09
C PHE A 79 28.28 13.61 -14.45
N LYS A 80 29.48 13.15 -14.79
CA LYS A 80 30.11 13.44 -16.10
C LYS A 80 29.34 12.72 -17.21
N GLY A 81 28.84 13.51 -18.17
CA GLY A 81 28.09 13.01 -19.33
C GLY A 81 26.58 12.93 -19.18
N GLU A 82 26.03 13.17 -17.99
CA GLU A 82 24.58 13.21 -17.76
C GLU A 82 23.97 14.58 -18.15
N LYS A 83 22.64 14.62 -18.34
CA LYS A 83 21.92 15.88 -18.58
C LYS A 83 21.58 16.52 -17.24
N ILE A 84 22.26 17.61 -16.90
CA ILE A 84 22.07 18.31 -15.63
C ILE A 84 21.22 19.57 -15.86
N THR A 85 20.21 19.77 -15.04
CA THR A 85 19.36 20.96 -15.02
C THR A 85 19.44 21.62 -13.64
N PHE A 86 20.08 22.78 -13.57
CA PHE A 86 20.12 23.62 -12.38
C PHE A 86 18.84 24.42 -12.28
N VAL A 87 18.20 24.41 -11.12
CA VAL A 87 16.90 25.06 -10.92
C VAL A 87 16.97 26.09 -9.81
N CYS A 88 16.73 27.34 -10.15
CA CYS A 88 16.62 28.47 -9.23
C CYS A 88 15.20 28.97 -9.20
N VAL A 89 14.55 28.89 -8.04
CA VAL A 89 13.18 29.36 -7.84
C VAL A 89 13.16 30.44 -6.79
N ASN A 90 12.73 31.64 -7.15
CA ASN A 90 12.63 32.80 -6.27
C ASN A 90 13.94 33.17 -5.53
N ASP A 91 15.11 32.74 -6.02
CA ASP A 91 16.43 32.92 -5.42
C ASP A 91 17.39 33.60 -6.41
N ARG A 92 17.61 34.89 -6.19
CA ARG A 92 18.42 35.74 -7.06
C ARG A 92 19.90 35.48 -6.89
N ASP A 93 20.36 35.37 -5.65
CA ASP A 93 21.77 35.23 -5.34
C ASP A 93 22.31 33.94 -5.93
N LYS A 94 21.54 32.87 -5.82
CA LYS A 94 21.84 31.60 -6.44
C LYS A 94 21.80 31.65 -7.97
N ALA A 95 20.82 32.36 -8.56
CA ALA A 95 20.77 32.51 -10.00
C ALA A 95 21.99 33.28 -10.55
N GLU A 96 22.46 34.35 -9.87
CA GLU A 96 23.66 35.08 -10.26
C GLU A 96 24.91 34.22 -10.08
N PHE A 97 25.03 33.52 -8.96
CA PHE A 97 26.15 32.60 -8.72
C PHE A 97 26.27 31.54 -9.82
N LEU A 98 25.14 30.90 -10.23
CA LEU A 98 25.14 29.92 -11.30
C LEU A 98 25.47 30.56 -12.66
N LYS A 99 24.98 31.76 -12.96
CA LYS A 99 25.28 32.47 -14.19
C LYS A 99 26.78 32.71 -14.38
N GLU A 100 27.47 32.98 -13.31
CA GLU A 100 28.93 33.29 -13.33
C GLU A 100 29.79 32.02 -13.43
N ASN A 101 29.33 30.88 -12.93
CA ASN A 101 30.15 29.68 -12.78
C ASN A 101 29.85 28.54 -13.77
N LEU A 102 28.65 28.50 -14.39
CA LEU A 102 28.27 27.38 -15.25
C LEU A 102 29.00 27.34 -16.59
N ASP A 103 29.38 28.48 -17.15
CA ASP A 103 30.00 28.55 -18.47
C ASP A 103 31.37 27.85 -18.51
N ASP A 104 32.09 27.81 -17.40
CA ASP A 104 33.38 27.16 -17.26
C ASP A 104 33.31 25.65 -17.05
N LEU A 105 32.09 25.08 -16.84
CA LEU A 105 31.90 23.66 -16.58
C LEU A 105 31.93 22.86 -17.86
N ASN A 106 32.69 21.79 -17.87
CA ASN A 106 32.69 20.82 -18.95
C ASN A 106 31.56 19.72 -18.71
N LEU A 107 30.37 20.23 -18.47
CA LEU A 107 29.17 19.38 -18.24
C LEU A 107 28.11 19.67 -19.30
N ASN A 108 27.16 18.75 -19.45
CA ASN A 108 25.98 18.91 -20.29
C ASN A 108 24.85 19.54 -19.46
N TRP A 109 24.93 20.84 -19.20
CA TRP A 109 24.04 21.54 -18.27
C TRP A 109 22.96 22.39 -18.96
N ARG A 110 21.93 22.73 -18.22
CA ARG A 110 20.89 23.75 -18.46
C ARG A 110 20.67 24.51 -17.17
N MET A 111 20.21 25.74 -17.25
CA MET A 111 19.81 26.50 -16.10
C MET A 111 18.38 27.04 -16.27
N ILE A 112 17.56 26.84 -15.28
CA ILE A 112 16.23 27.44 -15.15
C ILE A 112 16.27 28.49 -14.05
N GLU A 113 15.86 29.69 -14.39
CA GLU A 113 15.69 30.81 -13.45
C GLU A 113 14.21 31.22 -13.50
N ALA A 114 13.53 31.14 -12.36
CA ALA A 114 12.10 31.43 -12.26
C ALA A 114 11.77 32.29 -11.05
N PHE A 115 10.94 33.30 -11.26
CA PHE A 115 10.52 34.23 -10.21
C PHE A 115 9.00 34.38 -10.17
N GLY A 116 8.47 34.81 -9.02
CA GLY A 116 7.04 34.94 -8.79
C GLY A 116 6.31 33.61 -8.80
N VAL A 117 7.01 32.53 -8.47
CA VAL A 117 6.44 31.19 -8.45
C VAL A 117 5.62 31.00 -7.18
N TYR A 118 4.41 30.48 -7.36
CA TYR A 118 3.50 30.16 -6.26
C TYR A 118 3.03 28.72 -6.35
N GLY A 119 2.71 28.14 -5.20
CA GLY A 119 2.22 26.78 -5.06
C GLY A 119 2.31 26.28 -3.62
N PRO A 120 1.79 25.07 -3.32
CA PRO A 120 1.96 24.46 -2.00
C PRO A 120 3.42 24.30 -1.63
N GLY A 121 3.81 24.78 -0.44
CA GLY A 121 5.19 24.70 0.05
C GLY A 121 6.11 25.85 -0.39
N MET A 122 5.58 26.92 -1.00
CA MET A 122 6.38 28.10 -1.38
C MET A 122 7.01 28.78 -0.16
N ASP A 123 8.17 29.43 -0.39
CA ASP A 123 8.93 30.12 0.64
C ASP A 123 8.17 31.29 1.27
N GLU A 124 8.35 31.46 2.57
CA GLU A 124 7.59 32.42 3.37
C GLU A 124 8.01 33.89 3.17
N ASP A 125 9.18 34.13 2.61
CA ASP A 125 9.77 35.48 2.44
C ASP A 125 9.27 36.20 1.18
N ASN A 126 8.45 35.58 0.36
CA ASN A 126 7.88 36.15 -0.84
C ASN A 126 6.61 36.97 -0.50
N PHE A 127 6.47 38.19 -1.07
CA PHE A 127 5.30 39.05 -0.85
C PHE A 127 3.96 38.36 -1.18
N LEU A 128 3.95 37.46 -2.16
CA LEU A 128 2.76 36.72 -2.54
C LEU A 128 2.40 35.68 -1.46
N ALA A 129 3.38 35.02 -0.88
CA ALA A 129 3.17 34.11 0.25
C ALA A 129 2.67 34.87 1.48
N GLU A 130 3.21 36.06 1.76
CA GLU A 130 2.72 36.96 2.83
C GLU A 130 1.26 37.34 2.59
N ALA A 131 0.88 37.73 1.36
CA ALA A 131 -0.48 38.07 1.00
C ALA A 131 -1.44 36.88 1.13
N ILE A 132 -1.04 35.67 0.68
CA ILE A 132 -1.83 34.44 0.81
C ILE A 132 -2.05 34.09 2.30
N LYS A 133 -0.99 34.14 3.13
CA LYS A 133 -1.12 33.92 4.58
C LYS A 133 -2.08 34.89 5.24
N LEU A 134 -2.01 36.17 4.89
CA LEU A 134 -2.92 37.19 5.41
C LEU A 134 -4.36 36.94 4.97
N ALA A 135 -4.57 36.46 3.74
CA ALA A 135 -5.88 36.07 3.25
C ALA A 135 -6.45 34.89 4.05
N VAL A 136 -5.67 33.87 4.28
CA VAL A 136 -6.02 32.66 5.03
C VAL A 136 -6.49 32.97 6.46
N VAL A 137 -5.80 33.90 7.15
CA VAL A 137 -6.16 34.30 8.51
C VAL A 137 -7.14 35.49 8.55
N ASN A 138 -7.77 35.83 7.42
CA ASN A 138 -8.76 36.90 7.27
C ASN A 138 -8.29 38.27 7.81
N LYS A 139 -7.01 38.61 7.54
CA LYS A 139 -6.37 39.89 7.92
C LYS A 139 -6.25 40.83 6.71
N ASN A 140 -5.83 42.07 6.97
CA ASN A 140 -5.57 43.02 5.91
C ASN A 140 -4.46 42.51 4.96
N LEU A 141 -4.72 42.55 3.66
CA LEU A 141 -3.74 42.17 2.64
C LEU A 141 -2.65 43.23 2.53
N VAL A 142 -1.41 42.81 2.38
CA VAL A 142 -0.27 43.67 2.10
C VAL A 142 0.26 43.29 0.72
N LEU A 143 0.21 44.23 -0.22
CA LEU A 143 0.61 44.02 -1.61
C LEU A 143 1.46 45.21 -2.10
N PRO A 144 2.17 45.07 -3.23
CA PRO A 144 2.80 46.20 -3.91
C PRO A 144 1.74 47.25 -4.30
N ASP A 145 2.23 48.42 -4.77
CA ASP A 145 1.30 49.45 -5.28
C ASP A 145 0.29 48.85 -6.29
N LEU A 146 -0.99 49.19 -6.14
CA LEU A 146 -2.11 48.58 -6.88
C LEU A 146 -1.92 48.60 -8.40
N LYS A 147 -1.19 49.57 -8.92
CA LYS A 147 -0.91 49.72 -10.35
C LYS A 147 0.38 49.02 -10.80
N SER A 148 1.19 48.52 -9.87
CA SER A 148 2.43 47.82 -10.19
C SER A 148 2.13 46.51 -10.90
N LYS A 149 2.76 46.33 -12.05
CA LYS A 149 2.69 45.11 -12.84
C LYS A 149 3.83 44.19 -12.46
N PHE A 150 3.51 42.91 -12.26
CA PHE A 150 4.46 41.84 -12.01
C PHE A 150 3.97 40.55 -12.65
N ARG A 151 4.81 39.53 -12.67
CA ARG A 151 4.47 38.22 -13.25
C ARG A 151 4.40 37.17 -12.15
N ILE A 152 3.41 36.31 -12.26
CA ILE A 152 3.19 35.18 -11.34
C ILE A 152 3.14 33.88 -12.14
N LEU A 153 3.76 32.84 -11.61
CA LEU A 153 3.93 31.54 -12.27
C LEU A 153 3.45 30.41 -11.37
N ALA A 154 2.52 29.60 -11.85
CA ALA A 154 2.09 28.42 -11.13
C ALA A 154 3.20 27.36 -11.13
N ILE A 155 3.30 26.58 -10.03
CA ILE A 155 4.30 25.52 -9.89
C ILE A 155 4.20 24.46 -11.01
N GLU A 156 3.00 24.19 -11.50
CA GLU A 156 2.74 23.25 -12.61
C GLU A 156 3.40 23.74 -13.91
N ASP A 157 3.23 24.99 -14.21
CA ASP A 157 3.82 25.63 -15.41
C ASP A 157 5.36 25.65 -15.31
N LEU A 158 5.91 25.90 -14.12
CA LEU A 158 7.36 25.80 -13.88
C LEU A 158 7.89 24.39 -14.13
N VAL A 159 7.23 23.38 -13.58
CA VAL A 159 7.65 21.96 -13.73
C VAL A 159 7.59 21.55 -15.22
N GLU A 160 6.56 21.99 -15.97
CA GLU A 160 6.51 21.76 -17.43
C GLU A 160 7.71 22.40 -18.13
N ALA A 161 8.12 23.61 -17.76
CA ALA A 161 9.28 24.29 -18.33
C ALA A 161 10.61 23.56 -18.01
N ILE A 162 10.78 23.08 -16.77
CA ILE A 162 11.96 22.29 -16.35
C ILE A 162 12.05 21.00 -17.18
N LEU A 163 10.95 20.27 -17.34
CA LEU A 163 10.92 19.05 -18.14
C LEU A 163 11.25 19.32 -19.61
N ARG A 164 10.73 20.39 -20.19
CA ARG A 164 11.04 20.77 -21.56
C ARG A 164 12.51 21.13 -21.74
N ALA A 165 13.10 21.90 -20.82
CA ALA A 165 14.52 22.23 -20.86
C ALA A 165 15.40 20.97 -20.85
N SER A 166 15.02 19.98 -20.06
CA SER A 166 15.79 18.74 -19.87
C SER A 166 15.60 17.73 -21.03
N PHE A 167 14.40 17.67 -21.62
CA PHE A 167 14.06 16.61 -22.58
C PHE A 167 14.23 17.06 -24.04
N LEU A 168 14.07 18.34 -24.35
CA LEU A 168 14.27 18.84 -25.71
C LEU A 168 15.76 18.79 -26.12
N SER A 169 16.00 18.57 -27.39
CA SER A 169 17.33 18.70 -28.00
C SER A 169 17.63 20.17 -28.32
N GLY A 170 18.92 20.56 -28.22
CA GLY A 170 19.35 21.92 -28.52
C GLY A 170 19.11 22.92 -27.36
N THR A 171 19.01 22.39 -26.14
CA THR A 171 18.91 23.18 -24.90
C THR A 171 20.20 23.16 -24.06
N GLU A 172 21.24 22.48 -24.56
CA GLU A 172 22.52 22.33 -23.90
C GLU A 172 23.22 23.66 -23.73
N LYS A 173 23.76 23.90 -22.51
CA LYS A 173 24.49 25.12 -22.10
C LYS A 173 23.67 26.40 -22.25
N GLU A 174 22.35 26.29 -22.04
CA GLU A 174 21.43 27.43 -22.12
C GLU A 174 20.89 27.85 -20.75
N LYS A 175 20.67 29.17 -20.60
CA LYS A 175 20.15 29.81 -19.37
C LYS A 175 18.72 30.33 -19.70
N PHE A 176 17.70 29.66 -19.21
CA PHE A 176 16.30 29.98 -19.46
C PHE A 176 15.72 30.84 -18.33
N LEU A 177 15.06 31.93 -18.69
CA LEU A 177 14.22 32.73 -17.80
C LEU A 177 12.76 32.33 -17.97
N ILE A 178 12.13 31.87 -16.89
CA ILE A 178 10.75 31.34 -16.87
C ILE A 178 9.90 32.21 -15.98
N LEU A 179 8.95 32.92 -16.57
CA LEU A 179 8.04 33.81 -15.88
C LEU A 179 6.59 33.52 -16.33
N GLY A 180 5.66 33.70 -15.40
CA GLY A 180 4.24 33.47 -15.66
C GLY A 180 3.56 34.66 -16.31
N LYS A 181 2.23 34.71 -16.20
CA LYS A 181 1.38 35.75 -16.75
C LYS A 181 1.58 37.09 -16.03
N GLU A 182 1.52 38.18 -16.78
CA GLU A 182 1.53 39.54 -16.21
C GLU A 182 0.20 39.79 -15.50
N THR A 183 0.26 40.30 -14.28
CA THR A 183 -0.88 40.70 -13.45
C THR A 183 -0.56 41.98 -12.68
N ASN A 184 -1.46 42.39 -11.82
CA ASN A 184 -1.28 43.53 -10.93
C ASN A 184 -1.86 43.26 -9.54
N SER A 185 -1.50 44.07 -8.55
CA SER A 185 -1.95 43.92 -7.17
C SER A 185 -3.47 43.93 -6.99
N GLU A 186 -4.22 44.64 -7.83
CA GLU A 186 -5.68 44.70 -7.75
C GLU A 186 -6.32 43.37 -8.15
N GLU A 187 -5.84 42.74 -9.23
CA GLU A 187 -6.28 41.41 -9.68
C GLU A 187 -5.96 40.35 -8.68
N VAL A 188 -4.73 40.35 -8.13
CA VAL A 188 -4.30 39.38 -7.10
C VAL A 188 -5.14 39.54 -5.83
N ALA A 189 -5.36 40.78 -5.36
CA ALA A 189 -6.20 41.04 -4.20
C ALA A 189 -7.62 40.52 -4.40
N LYS A 190 -8.22 40.75 -5.55
CA LYS A 190 -9.56 40.30 -5.88
C LYS A 190 -9.69 38.79 -5.81
N VAL A 191 -8.77 38.07 -6.44
CA VAL A 191 -8.77 36.60 -6.44
C VAL A 191 -8.58 36.05 -5.03
N LEU A 192 -7.64 36.59 -4.25
CA LEU A 192 -7.41 36.15 -2.86
C LEU A 192 -8.62 36.40 -1.97
N ILE A 193 -9.29 37.56 -2.12
CA ILE A 193 -10.50 37.88 -1.35
C ILE A 193 -11.65 36.91 -1.67
N ASP A 194 -11.86 36.64 -2.95
CA ASP A 194 -12.94 35.78 -3.43
C ASP A 194 -12.72 34.32 -3.02
N GLU A 195 -11.52 33.77 -3.27
CA GLU A 195 -11.22 32.35 -3.04
C GLU A 195 -11.00 32.05 -1.54
N ALA A 196 -10.40 32.97 -0.75
CA ALA A 196 -10.26 32.80 0.69
C ALA A 196 -11.52 33.22 1.47
N LYS A 197 -12.60 33.68 0.77
CA LYS A 197 -13.88 34.12 1.38
C LYS A 197 -13.67 35.17 2.50
N MET A 198 -12.82 36.15 2.25
CA MET A 198 -12.50 37.16 3.26
C MET A 198 -13.74 38.05 3.58
N THR A 199 -14.01 38.24 4.88
CA THR A 199 -15.18 38.98 5.36
C THR A 199 -14.86 40.38 5.88
N ARG A 200 -13.64 40.57 6.40
CA ARG A 200 -13.15 41.86 6.93
C ARG A 200 -11.71 42.08 6.52
N TYR A 201 -11.47 42.94 5.56
CA TYR A 201 -10.13 43.19 5.03
C TYR A 201 -9.94 44.65 4.62
N LYS A 202 -8.67 45.07 4.55
CA LYS A 202 -8.21 46.27 3.84
C LYS A 202 -6.99 45.84 3.01
N VAL A 203 -6.87 46.37 1.82
CA VAL A 203 -5.67 46.22 1.01
C VAL A 203 -4.72 47.36 1.37
N MET A 204 -3.58 47.04 1.90
CA MET A 204 -2.53 47.97 2.29
C MET A 204 -1.39 47.90 1.26
N GLN A 205 -0.88 49.02 0.86
CA GLN A 205 0.25 49.11 -0.07
C GLN A 205 1.55 49.15 0.69
N LYS A 206 2.53 48.38 0.22
CA LYS A 206 3.93 48.37 0.74
C LYS A 206 4.84 48.60 -0.45
N GLU A 207 5.83 49.46 -0.27
CA GLU A 207 6.89 49.57 -1.25
C GLU A 207 7.66 48.26 -1.32
N ILE A 208 7.55 47.55 -2.44
CA ILE A 208 8.22 46.30 -2.72
C ILE A 208 8.98 46.49 -4.03
N GLU A 209 10.24 46.17 -4.04
CA GLU A 209 11.06 46.24 -5.25
C GLU A 209 10.61 45.14 -6.23
N ILE A 210 10.01 45.56 -7.36
CA ILE A 210 9.61 44.65 -8.43
C ILE A 210 10.77 44.56 -9.43
N GLU A 211 11.09 43.34 -9.79
CA GLU A 211 12.20 43.06 -10.70
C GLU A 211 12.05 43.69 -12.07
N LYS A 212 13.14 44.23 -12.60
CA LYS A 212 13.25 44.58 -14.01
C LYS A 212 13.43 43.30 -14.82
N ILE A 213 12.42 42.98 -15.64
CA ILE A 213 12.38 41.78 -16.47
C ILE A 213 13.24 42.01 -17.72
N ASP A 214 14.08 41.02 -18.03
CA ASP A 214 14.77 40.93 -19.33
C ASP A 214 13.76 40.29 -20.35
N GLU A 215 12.97 41.13 -21.00
CA GLU A 215 11.95 40.72 -21.94
C GLU A 215 12.53 40.03 -23.19
N GLU A 216 13.79 40.31 -23.58
CA GLU A 216 14.42 39.65 -24.72
C GLU A 216 14.79 38.19 -24.35
N ARG A 217 15.39 37.99 -23.19
CA ARG A 217 15.75 36.67 -22.68
C ARG A 217 14.51 35.84 -22.41
N LEU A 218 13.43 36.45 -21.91
CA LEU A 218 12.14 35.76 -21.72
C LEU A 218 11.57 35.24 -23.05
N ARG A 219 11.51 36.09 -24.09
CA ARG A 219 11.02 35.69 -25.41
C ARG A 219 11.88 34.59 -26.04
N GLU A 220 13.18 34.64 -25.85
CA GLU A 220 14.10 33.60 -26.34
C GLU A 220 13.85 32.27 -25.62
N SER A 221 13.65 32.30 -24.29
CA SER A 221 13.32 31.12 -23.49
C SER A 221 12.03 30.46 -23.93
N VAL A 222 10.95 31.27 -24.11
CA VAL A 222 9.65 30.82 -24.60
C VAL A 222 9.78 30.15 -25.98
N ARG A 223 10.52 30.76 -26.90
CA ARG A 223 10.73 30.25 -28.26
C ARG A 223 11.52 28.94 -28.26
N LYS A 224 12.64 28.86 -27.51
CA LYS A 224 13.51 27.68 -27.48
C LYS A 224 12.82 26.49 -26.81
N LEU A 225 12.10 26.73 -25.70
CA LEU A 225 11.37 25.68 -24.98
C LEU A 225 10.03 25.33 -25.63
N ARG A 226 9.53 26.15 -26.60
CA ARG A 226 8.18 26.05 -27.18
C ARG A 226 7.14 25.95 -26.04
N TRP A 227 7.27 26.84 -25.07
CA TRP A 227 6.53 26.82 -23.80
C TRP A 227 5.90 28.18 -23.54
N GLU A 228 4.69 28.16 -23.02
CA GLU A 228 3.98 29.35 -22.53
C GLU A 228 3.23 28.98 -21.25
N PRO A 229 3.12 29.91 -20.27
CA PRO A 229 2.37 29.68 -19.04
C PRO A 229 0.87 29.55 -19.35
N LYS A 230 0.26 28.44 -18.92
CA LYS A 230 -1.13 28.07 -19.19
C LYS A 230 -2.04 28.37 -18.03
N CYS A 231 -1.54 28.13 -16.80
CA CYS A 231 -2.33 28.26 -15.60
C CYS A 231 -2.76 29.72 -15.35
N ASP A 232 -4.02 29.92 -15.00
CA ASP A 232 -4.51 31.21 -14.52
C ASP A 232 -4.38 31.30 -13.01
N PHE A 233 -4.10 32.50 -12.46
CA PHE A 233 -3.91 32.63 -11.02
C PHE A 233 -5.12 32.17 -10.21
N LYS A 234 -6.31 32.44 -10.71
CA LYS A 234 -7.54 31.99 -10.07
C LYS A 234 -7.63 30.46 -9.94
N ASP A 235 -7.23 29.73 -10.99
CA ASP A 235 -7.31 28.28 -11.02
C ASP A 235 -6.20 27.62 -10.21
N GLY A 236 -4.98 28.20 -10.23
CA GLY A 236 -3.82 27.66 -9.53
C GLY A 236 -3.73 27.99 -8.04
N ILE A 237 -4.49 29.02 -7.57
CA ILE A 237 -4.37 29.46 -6.16
C ILE A 237 -5.07 28.56 -5.14
N VAL A 238 -6.07 27.78 -5.59
CA VAL A 238 -6.95 27.01 -4.69
C VAL A 238 -6.16 26.01 -3.85
N GLU A 239 -5.28 25.21 -4.49
CA GLU A 239 -4.42 24.25 -3.76
C GLU A 239 -3.45 24.96 -2.82
N THR A 240 -2.91 26.10 -3.24
CA THR A 240 -2.01 26.90 -2.41
C THR A 240 -2.71 27.45 -1.17
N LEU A 241 -3.94 27.95 -1.33
CA LEU A 241 -4.76 28.39 -0.19
C LEU A 241 -5.06 27.26 0.77
N GLN A 242 -5.45 26.08 0.29
CA GLN A 242 -5.69 24.88 1.11
C GLN A 242 -4.46 24.52 1.93
N TYR A 243 -3.27 24.54 1.31
CA TYR A 243 -2.01 24.28 2.00
C TYR A 243 -1.76 25.27 3.15
N PHE A 244 -1.96 26.58 2.91
CA PHE A 244 -1.77 27.60 3.94
C PHE A 244 -2.89 27.60 5.00
N PHE A 245 -4.11 27.22 4.65
CA PHE A 245 -5.18 27.00 5.63
C PHE A 245 -4.81 25.90 6.62
N SER A 246 -4.33 24.76 6.13
CA SER A 246 -3.91 23.64 7.00
C SER A 246 -2.75 24.04 7.94
N ARG A 247 -1.79 24.84 7.47
CA ARG A 247 -0.68 25.33 8.31
C ARG A 247 -1.10 26.40 9.33
N ALA A 248 -1.98 27.29 8.96
CA ALA A 248 -2.50 28.31 9.89
C ALA A 248 -3.23 27.66 11.07
N ASP A 249 -3.93 26.56 10.81
CA ASP A 249 -4.57 25.76 11.85
C ASP A 249 -3.55 25.07 12.76
N GLU A 250 -2.45 24.55 12.22
CA GLU A 250 -1.34 23.99 13.00
C GLU A 250 -0.66 25.03 13.90
N GLU A 251 -0.44 26.24 13.38
CA GLU A 251 0.17 27.33 14.15
C GLU A 251 -0.74 27.87 15.27
N SER A 252 -2.04 27.93 15.04
CA SER A 252 -3.03 28.36 16.05
C SER A 252 -3.10 27.43 17.25
N ARG A 253 -2.70 26.16 17.08
CA ARG A 253 -2.70 25.11 18.11
C ARG A 253 -1.42 25.05 18.94
N LYS A 254 -0.34 25.71 18.53
CA LYS A 254 0.88 25.78 19.34
C LYS A 254 0.61 26.63 20.60
N PRO A 255 0.86 26.11 21.81
CA PRO A 255 0.68 26.90 23.04
C PRO A 255 1.57 28.15 22.97
N LYS A 256 0.97 29.33 23.08
CA LYS A 256 1.69 30.59 23.17
C LYS A 256 2.68 30.49 24.34
N LYS A 257 3.98 30.44 24.04
CA LYS A 257 5.00 30.60 25.10
C LYS A 257 4.73 31.90 25.84
N PRO A 258 4.63 31.88 27.18
CA PRO A 258 4.47 33.13 27.93
C PRO A 258 5.69 34.00 27.66
N SER A 259 5.44 35.25 27.26
CA SER A 259 6.47 36.26 27.11
C SER A 259 7.11 36.51 28.46
N VAL A 260 8.26 35.94 28.70
CA VAL A 260 9.07 36.23 29.90
C VAL A 260 9.75 37.57 29.68
N ASN A 261 9.23 38.57 30.38
CA ASN A 261 9.86 39.90 30.51
C ASN A 261 11.19 39.70 31.24
N ARG A 262 12.33 39.89 30.54
CA ARG A 262 13.69 39.73 31.08
C ARG A 262 14.14 40.99 31.78
N GLU A 263 13.42 41.45 32.83
CA GLU A 263 14.00 42.38 33.80
C GLU A 263 13.36 42.15 35.14
N ALA A 264 14.20 41.88 36.11
CA ALA A 264 13.96 41.61 37.54
C ALA A 264 13.71 40.11 37.89
N ILE A 265 14.72 39.51 38.43
CA ILE A 265 14.85 38.95 39.78
C ILE A 265 16.10 38.09 39.85
N LYS A 266 17.16 38.67 40.37
CA LYS A 266 18.17 37.98 41.16
C LYS A 266 17.73 38.08 42.62
N LYS A 267 17.40 36.97 43.24
CA LYS A 267 17.58 36.70 44.67
C LYS A 267 17.35 35.20 44.90
N GLU A 268 18.37 34.59 45.47
CA GLU A 268 18.39 33.24 46.01
C GLU A 268 17.42 33.09 47.18
N VAL A 269 16.70 31.92 47.21
CA VAL A 269 16.12 31.38 48.49
C VAL A 269 16.21 29.84 48.37
N GLU A 270 16.87 29.26 49.38
CA GLU A 270 16.94 27.81 49.65
C GLU A 270 15.59 27.23 50.06
N PRO A 271 15.30 25.92 49.84
CA PRO A 271 14.05 25.29 50.19
C PRO A 271 14.07 24.61 51.56
N GLU A 272 13.07 24.93 52.41
CA GLU A 272 12.74 24.17 53.62
C GLU A 272 11.74 23.03 53.32
N PRO A 273 11.75 21.95 54.14
CA PRO A 273 10.96 20.73 53.92
C PRO A 273 9.56 20.79 54.49
N ILE A 274 8.56 20.42 53.68
CA ILE A 274 7.14 20.34 54.10
C ILE A 274 6.79 18.97 54.67
N LYS A 275 6.34 18.97 55.93
CA LYS A 275 5.76 17.81 56.60
C LYS A 275 4.36 17.48 56.10
N ARG A 276 4.06 16.22 55.88
CA ARG A 276 2.75 15.68 55.56
C ARG A 276 1.93 15.50 56.82
N GLU A 277 0.77 16.12 56.92
CA GLU A 277 -0.32 15.73 57.86
C GLU A 277 -1.46 15.08 57.05
N VAL A 278 -1.86 13.90 57.52
CA VAL A 278 -2.99 13.12 57.02
C VAL A 278 -4.24 13.50 57.79
N ASN A 279 -5.27 14.05 57.12
CA ASN A 279 -6.56 14.29 57.74
C ASN A 279 -7.65 13.45 57.06
N LYS A 280 -8.16 12.46 57.82
CA LYS A 280 -9.33 11.64 57.45
C LYS A 280 -10.59 12.43 57.70
N ARG A 281 -11.41 12.71 56.66
CA ARG A 281 -12.83 13.08 56.85
C ARG A 281 -13.71 12.09 56.09
N LYS A 282 -14.69 11.54 56.84
CA LYS A 282 -15.80 10.75 56.32
C LYS A 282 -16.69 11.62 55.45
N MET A 283 -17.09 11.10 54.29
CA MET A 283 -18.15 11.68 53.46
C MET A 283 -19.44 10.89 53.67
N GLU A 284 -20.49 11.56 54.13
CA GLU A 284 -21.88 11.11 54.10
C GLU A 284 -22.43 11.37 52.70
N VAL A 285 -23.14 10.36 52.15
CA VAL A 285 -23.79 10.40 50.86
C VAL A 285 -25.16 11.02 51.04
N VAL A 286 -25.40 12.18 50.43
CA VAL A 286 -26.72 12.73 50.19
C VAL A 286 -27.04 12.55 48.70
N VAL A 287 -28.14 11.83 48.42
CA VAL A 287 -28.66 11.63 47.06
C VAL A 287 -29.66 12.75 46.81
N GLU A 288 -29.34 13.67 45.90
CA GLU A 288 -30.35 14.58 45.33
C GLU A 288 -30.45 14.27 43.82
N GLU A 289 -31.66 14.04 43.37
CA GLU A 289 -31.96 13.86 41.92
C GLU A 289 -31.89 15.23 41.21
N PRO A 290 -31.22 15.33 40.07
CA PRO A 290 -31.26 16.57 39.28
C PRO A 290 -32.41 16.54 38.26
N SER A 291 -33.26 17.55 38.38
CA SER A 291 -34.25 17.92 37.36
C SER A 291 -33.55 18.47 36.12
N PHE A 292 -33.83 17.90 34.99
CA PHE A 292 -33.29 18.35 33.67
C PHE A 292 -34.12 19.54 33.15
N ALA A 293 -33.40 20.65 32.92
CA ALA A 293 -33.82 21.69 31.96
C ALA A 293 -32.76 21.71 30.82
N PRO A 294 -33.13 21.84 29.55
CA PRO A 294 -32.19 21.78 28.46
C PRO A 294 -31.34 23.05 28.42
N ALA A 295 -30.03 22.89 28.58
CA ALA A 295 -29.06 23.95 28.30
C ALA A 295 -28.64 23.82 26.81
N GLU A 296 -28.85 24.89 26.06
CA GLU A 296 -28.25 25.06 24.75
C GLU A 296 -26.74 25.11 24.87
N LEU A 297 -26.05 24.08 24.43
CA LEU A 297 -24.61 24.03 24.34
C LEU A 297 -24.17 24.50 22.93
N GLN A 298 -23.68 25.71 22.87
CA GLN A 298 -22.79 26.15 21.80
C GLN A 298 -21.48 25.41 21.93
N ASN A 299 -21.23 24.48 21.05
CA ASN A 299 -19.98 23.73 20.96
C ASN A 299 -19.50 23.66 19.49
N ASP A 300 -19.47 24.80 18.81
CA ASP A 300 -18.92 24.93 17.46
C ASP A 300 -17.39 24.66 17.44
N GLU A 301 -16.68 24.93 18.53
CA GLU A 301 -15.22 24.67 18.64
C GLU A 301 -14.85 23.19 18.55
N LYS A 302 -15.65 22.29 19.14
CA LYS A 302 -15.35 20.85 19.11
C LYS A 302 -15.60 20.19 17.77
N VAL A 303 -16.54 20.71 17.00
CA VAL A 303 -16.85 20.25 15.65
C VAL A 303 -15.72 20.62 14.68
N GLU A 304 -15.17 21.82 14.86
CA GLU A 304 -14.06 22.34 14.06
C GLU A 304 -12.74 21.58 14.36
N GLU A 305 -12.48 21.19 15.60
CA GLU A 305 -11.34 20.34 16.00
C GLU A 305 -11.40 18.96 15.35
N ILE A 306 -12.56 18.32 15.32
CA ILE A 306 -12.74 16.99 14.72
C ILE A 306 -12.60 17.07 13.20
N GLU A 307 -13.18 18.07 12.56
CA GLU A 307 -13.08 18.27 11.11
C GLU A 307 -11.63 18.50 10.68
N ASN A 308 -10.87 19.30 11.42
CA ASN A 308 -9.48 19.59 11.12
C ASN A 308 -8.54 18.39 11.39
N PHE A 309 -8.86 17.57 12.40
CA PHE A 309 -8.11 16.34 12.68
C PHE A 309 -8.21 15.32 11.53
N TYR A 310 -9.42 15.07 11.03
CA TYR A 310 -9.62 14.06 9.99
C TYR A 310 -9.25 14.51 8.58
N LYS A 311 -8.97 15.80 8.37
CA LYS A 311 -8.35 16.33 7.13
C LYS A 311 -6.85 15.98 7.02
N GLN A 312 -6.20 15.50 8.09
CA GLN A 312 -4.82 15.02 8.02
C GLN A 312 -4.78 13.58 7.48
N LYS A 313 -4.04 13.35 6.40
CA LYS A 313 -3.80 11.99 5.88
C LYS A 313 -3.11 11.13 6.94
N LYS A 314 -3.59 9.91 7.12
CA LYS A 314 -2.85 8.87 7.83
C LYS A 314 -1.49 8.72 7.14
N PRO A 315 -0.36 8.81 7.85
CA PRO A 315 0.92 8.50 7.24
C PRO A 315 0.84 7.10 6.64
N SER A 316 1.14 6.97 5.35
CA SER A 316 1.24 5.67 4.72
C SER A 316 2.41 4.95 5.40
N LEU A 317 2.11 3.90 6.12
CA LEU A 317 3.13 3.03 6.70
C LEU A 317 3.73 2.23 5.56
N GLU A 318 4.81 2.73 4.98
CA GLU A 318 5.70 1.83 4.24
C GLU A 318 6.31 0.88 5.26
N VAL A 319 6.14 -0.41 5.01
CA VAL A 319 6.88 -1.43 5.75
C VAL A 319 8.33 -1.28 5.32
N GLU A 320 9.12 -0.55 6.12
CA GLU A 320 10.56 -0.59 5.96
C GLU A 320 11.00 -2.05 5.93
N LYS A 321 11.84 -2.39 4.97
CA LYS A 321 12.53 -3.68 4.99
C LYS A 321 13.29 -3.74 6.31
N ILE A 322 12.80 -4.53 7.24
CA ILE A 322 13.48 -4.72 8.52
C ILE A 322 14.76 -5.47 8.20
N VAL A 323 15.82 -4.72 7.99
CA VAL A 323 17.18 -5.24 7.92
C VAL A 323 17.72 -5.15 9.32
N LEU A 324 18.01 -6.29 9.93
CA LEU A 324 18.73 -6.33 11.21
C LEU A 324 20.06 -5.61 11.00
N LYS A 325 20.15 -4.34 11.40
CA LYS A 325 21.40 -3.56 11.29
C LYS A 325 22.50 -4.21 12.10
N PRO A 326 23.72 -4.37 11.58
CA PRO A 326 24.83 -4.95 12.34
C PRO A 326 25.21 -4.18 13.61
N GLU A 327 24.88 -2.89 13.68
CA GLU A 327 25.28 -1.99 14.78
C GLU A 327 24.33 -2.01 15.99
N GLU A 328 23.06 -2.41 15.81
CA GLU A 328 22.05 -2.48 16.89
C GLU A 328 21.73 -3.93 17.32
N LYS A 329 22.74 -4.80 17.30
CA LYS A 329 22.55 -6.19 17.69
C LYS A 329 22.27 -6.28 19.19
N PRO A 330 21.19 -6.95 19.62
CA PRO A 330 21.08 -7.45 20.98
C PRO A 330 22.28 -8.35 21.29
N ALA A 331 22.60 -8.53 22.56
CA ALA A 331 23.75 -9.34 22.98
C ALA A 331 23.81 -10.75 22.33
N VAL A 332 22.62 -11.29 21.96
CA VAL A 332 22.46 -12.56 21.23
C VAL A 332 22.97 -12.45 19.78
N ALA A 333 22.78 -11.32 19.11
CA ALA A 333 23.28 -11.11 17.75
C ALA A 333 24.81 -10.93 17.71
N LYS A 334 25.43 -10.41 18.79
CA LYS A 334 26.89 -10.37 18.95
C LYS A 334 27.51 -11.77 19.17
N ALA A 335 26.79 -12.67 19.85
CA ALA A 335 27.22 -14.05 20.01
C ALA A 335 27.13 -14.89 18.72
N MET A 336 26.33 -14.41 17.74
CA MET A 336 26.12 -15.10 16.46
C MET A 336 27.05 -14.61 15.33
N ALA A 337 27.67 -13.43 15.50
CA ALA A 337 28.71 -12.93 14.61
C ALA A 337 30.06 -13.27 15.25
N GLY A 338 30.55 -14.50 15.13
CA GLY A 338 31.91 -14.82 15.46
C GLY A 338 32.83 -13.93 14.62
N GLU A 339 33.59 -13.07 15.29
CA GLU A 339 34.73 -12.42 14.69
C GLU A 339 35.77 -13.54 14.48
N GLU A 340 35.74 -14.21 13.36
CA GLU A 340 36.94 -14.82 12.81
C GLU A 340 37.58 -13.74 11.93
N GLU A 341 38.65 -13.14 12.45
CA GLU A 341 39.70 -12.54 11.64
C GLU A 341 40.15 -13.61 10.64
N PHE A 342 39.68 -13.50 9.39
CA PHE A 342 40.36 -14.19 8.30
C PHE A 342 41.57 -13.34 7.93
N ASP A 343 42.75 -13.92 8.22
CA ASP A 343 44.03 -13.47 7.70
C ASP A 343 43.96 -13.29 6.17
N ASP A 344 44.42 -12.12 5.71
CA ASP A 344 44.51 -11.65 4.31
C ASP A 344 45.54 -12.41 3.46
N ASP A 345 45.73 -13.76 3.63
CA ASP A 345 46.74 -14.54 2.92
C ASP A 345 46.15 -15.62 1.99
N TYR A 346 44.96 -15.47 1.42
CA TYR A 346 44.40 -16.41 0.43
C TYR A 346 43.79 -15.79 -0.83
N GLU A 347 44.30 -14.64 -1.25
CA GLU A 347 44.15 -14.16 -2.62
C GLU A 347 45.40 -14.54 -3.42
N ASP A 348 45.52 -15.71 -3.90
CA ASP A 348 46.39 -16.05 -5.06
C ASP A 348 46.27 -17.53 -5.43
N LYS A 349 45.11 -18.03 -5.81
CA LYS A 349 44.98 -19.26 -6.60
C LYS A 349 43.56 -19.59 -6.99
N ILE A 350 42.92 -18.81 -7.82
CA ILE A 350 41.94 -19.24 -8.83
C ILE A 350 41.78 -18.06 -9.83
N LEU A 351 42.77 -17.91 -10.68
CA LEU A 351 42.65 -17.21 -11.96
C LEU A 351 43.41 -18.05 -13.00
N VAL A 352 42.74 -19.09 -13.49
CA VAL A 352 43.07 -19.63 -14.80
C VAL A 352 42.25 -18.85 -15.81
N SER A 353 42.76 -17.69 -16.20
CA SER A 353 42.32 -17.02 -17.42
C SER A 353 43.00 -17.73 -18.57
N GLU A 354 42.23 -18.41 -19.39
CA GLU A 354 42.66 -18.75 -20.76
C GLU A 354 42.86 -17.45 -21.53
N LYS A 355 44.11 -17.03 -21.63
CA LYS A 355 44.58 -16.07 -22.63
C LYS A 355 44.49 -16.73 -23.99
N ILE A 356 43.59 -16.28 -24.82
CA ILE A 356 43.69 -16.49 -26.28
C ILE A 356 44.78 -15.54 -26.77
N GLU A 357 45.95 -16.08 -27.04
CA GLU A 357 47.02 -15.37 -27.76
C GLU A 357 46.66 -15.20 -29.25
N GLU A 358 46.62 -13.96 -29.72
CA GLU A 358 46.64 -13.62 -31.14
C GLU A 358 47.98 -14.08 -31.75
N ILE A 359 47.94 -15.10 -32.58
CA ILE A 359 49.08 -15.50 -33.38
C ILE A 359 49.08 -14.63 -34.65
N LYS A 360 50.04 -13.70 -34.71
CA LYS A 360 50.41 -13.05 -35.99
C LYS A 360 51.09 -14.02 -36.90
N PRO A 361 50.78 -14.03 -38.22
CA PRO A 361 51.43 -14.96 -39.16
C PRO A 361 52.86 -14.54 -39.49
N LYS A 362 53.77 -15.47 -39.36
CA LYS A 362 55.12 -15.43 -39.95
C LYS A 362 55.11 -16.01 -41.35
N GLU A 363 55.86 -15.35 -42.18
CA GLU A 363 56.09 -15.60 -43.62
C GLU A 363 56.66 -16.98 -43.96
N GLU A 364 56.23 -17.45 -45.15
CA GLU A 364 56.86 -18.26 -46.23
C GLU A 364 57.71 -19.50 -45.87
N GLU A 365 57.13 -20.63 -46.24
CA GLU A 365 57.93 -21.65 -46.92
C GLU A 365 57.12 -22.36 -48.03
N LYS A 366 57.74 -22.52 -49.19
CA LYS A 366 57.23 -23.02 -50.45
C LYS A 366 56.74 -24.45 -50.37
N ALA A 367 55.53 -24.72 -50.84
CA ALA A 367 55.02 -26.03 -51.00
C ALA A 367 54.45 -26.23 -52.42
N ILE A 368 54.86 -27.28 -52.96
CA ILE A 368 54.75 -27.87 -54.31
C ILE A 368 53.26 -27.96 -54.73
N GLU A 369 53.06 -27.44 -55.97
CA GLU A 369 51.79 -27.44 -56.66
C GLU A 369 51.48 -28.84 -57.27
N ILE A 370 50.41 -29.51 -56.77
CA ILE A 370 49.76 -30.61 -57.45
C ILE A 370 48.30 -30.22 -57.71
N LYS A 371 48.02 -29.82 -58.93
CA LYS A 371 46.67 -29.59 -59.44
C LYS A 371 46.04 -30.88 -59.93
N PRO A 372 44.92 -31.34 -59.43
CA PRO A 372 43.97 -32.09 -60.24
C PRO A 372 42.94 -31.10 -60.81
N LYS A 373 42.97 -30.91 -62.07
CA LYS A 373 41.93 -30.29 -62.91
C LYS A 373 40.65 -31.14 -62.86
N ILE A 374 39.78 -30.88 -61.96
CA ILE A 374 38.40 -31.31 -62.11
C ILE A 374 37.67 -30.15 -62.81
N LYS A 375 37.32 -30.30 -64.01
CA LYS A 375 36.41 -29.44 -64.77
C LYS A 375 35.03 -29.64 -64.23
N MET A 376 34.59 -28.72 -63.39
CA MET A 376 33.15 -28.59 -63.08
C MET A 376 32.46 -28.11 -64.36
N PRO A 377 31.34 -28.75 -64.78
CA PRO A 377 30.55 -28.27 -65.88
C PRO A 377 29.95 -26.92 -65.47
N THR A 378 30.25 -25.86 -66.16
CA THR A 378 29.59 -24.58 -66.03
C THR A 378 28.16 -24.75 -66.54
N LEU A 379 27.23 -25.01 -65.61
CA LEU A 379 25.80 -24.88 -65.86
C LEU A 379 25.53 -23.40 -66.17
N LYS A 380 25.28 -23.14 -67.43
CA LYS A 380 24.71 -21.87 -67.88
C LYS A 380 23.31 -21.79 -67.35
N ILE A 381 23.20 -21.24 -66.15
CA ILE A 381 21.90 -20.91 -65.49
C ILE A 381 21.26 -19.81 -66.35
N SER A 382 20.22 -20.18 -67.07
CA SER A 382 19.46 -19.20 -67.87
C SER A 382 18.90 -18.13 -66.97
N SER A 383 18.87 -16.87 -67.42
CA SER A 383 18.31 -15.71 -66.75
C SER A 383 16.90 -15.96 -66.21
N LYS A 384 16.12 -16.83 -66.79
CA LYS A 384 14.77 -17.24 -66.32
C LYS A 384 14.76 -17.97 -64.98
N TRP A 385 15.82 -18.69 -64.61
CA TRP A 385 15.87 -19.40 -63.32
C TRP A 385 16.04 -18.45 -62.11
N LYS A 386 16.70 -17.32 -62.32
CA LYS A 386 16.78 -16.26 -61.31
C LYS A 386 15.39 -15.72 -60.97
N TRP A 387 14.53 -15.58 -61.97
CA TRP A 387 13.15 -15.15 -61.75
C TRP A 387 12.30 -16.26 -61.09
N TRP A 388 12.53 -17.52 -61.38
CA TRP A 388 11.89 -18.65 -60.72
C TRP A 388 12.33 -18.76 -59.28
N VAL A 389 13.63 -18.62 -58.98
CA VAL A 389 14.14 -18.60 -57.62
C VAL A 389 13.61 -17.38 -56.85
N LEU A 390 13.60 -16.20 -57.51
CA LEU A 390 13.04 -14.99 -56.89
C LEU A 390 11.53 -15.14 -56.60
N SER A 391 10.75 -15.70 -57.53
CA SER A 391 9.32 -15.96 -57.34
C SER A 391 9.07 -16.99 -56.23
N LEU A 392 9.92 -18.03 -56.14
CA LEU A 392 9.87 -19.02 -55.07
C LEU A 392 10.20 -18.38 -53.68
N VAL A 393 11.23 -17.52 -53.65
CA VAL A 393 11.59 -16.76 -52.43
C VAL A 393 10.47 -15.79 -52.06
N ILE A 394 9.87 -15.12 -53.00
CA ILE A 394 8.72 -14.23 -52.77
C ILE A 394 7.53 -15.06 -52.24
N LEU A 395 7.24 -16.20 -52.81
CA LEU A 395 6.19 -17.10 -52.38
C LEU A 395 6.44 -17.62 -50.93
N LEU A 396 7.69 -17.96 -50.64
CA LEU A 396 8.13 -18.39 -49.30
C LEU A 396 8.07 -17.27 -48.22
N LEU A 397 8.15 -16.01 -48.66
CA LEU A 397 8.04 -14.85 -47.77
C LEU A 397 6.59 -14.36 -47.59
N ILE A 398 5.72 -14.53 -48.61
CA ILE A 398 4.31 -14.09 -48.54
C ILE A 398 3.55 -14.85 -47.45
N MET A 399 3.76 -16.15 -47.30
CA MET A 399 3.05 -16.97 -46.28
C MET A 399 3.38 -16.57 -44.84
N PRO A 400 4.64 -16.48 -44.41
CA PRO A 400 4.96 -16.01 -43.06
C PRO A 400 4.46 -14.59 -42.77
N ILE A 401 4.51 -13.69 -43.79
CA ILE A 401 3.95 -12.33 -43.63
C ILE A 401 2.45 -12.39 -43.45
N LYS A 402 1.73 -13.18 -44.26
CA LYS A 402 0.29 -13.38 -44.13
C LYS A 402 -0.06 -13.94 -42.71
N TRP A 403 0.65 -14.97 -42.27
CA TRP A 403 0.44 -15.57 -40.93
C TRP A 403 0.70 -14.56 -39.81
N THR A 404 1.78 -13.78 -39.89
CA THR A 404 2.09 -12.74 -38.91
C THR A 404 0.98 -11.69 -38.87
N ILE A 405 0.50 -11.22 -40.02
CA ILE A 405 -0.60 -10.24 -40.10
C ILE A 405 -1.89 -10.82 -39.46
N LEU A 406 -2.25 -12.06 -39.79
CA LEU A 406 -3.45 -12.70 -39.28
C LEU A 406 -3.35 -12.94 -37.75
N THR A 407 -2.16 -13.30 -37.27
CA THR A 407 -1.90 -13.45 -35.82
C THR A 407 -2.02 -12.12 -35.12
N VAL A 408 -1.40 -11.06 -35.64
CA VAL A 408 -1.51 -9.71 -35.08
C VAL A 408 -2.97 -9.24 -35.06
N LEU A 409 -3.73 -9.49 -36.14
CA LEU A 409 -5.17 -9.16 -36.18
C LEU A 409 -5.98 -9.97 -35.18
N ALA A 410 -5.62 -11.23 -34.92
CA ALA A 410 -6.29 -12.03 -33.89
C ALA A 410 -6.02 -11.52 -32.48
N PHE A 411 -4.80 -11.08 -32.19
CA PHE A 411 -4.42 -10.57 -30.86
C PHE A 411 -4.80 -9.10 -30.62
N ASN A 412 -4.87 -8.25 -31.65
CA ASN A 412 -5.27 -6.85 -31.48
C ASN A 412 -6.72 -6.68 -31.01
N ASN A 413 -7.56 -7.68 -31.22
CA ASN A 413 -8.96 -7.62 -30.80
C ASN A 413 -9.19 -7.95 -29.32
N ILE A 414 -8.18 -8.43 -28.59
CA ILE A 414 -8.34 -8.80 -27.15
C ILE A 414 -8.80 -7.61 -26.33
N GLN A 415 -8.20 -6.44 -26.51
CA GLN A 415 -8.61 -5.22 -25.78
C GLN A 415 -10.00 -4.74 -26.20
N GLU A 416 -10.34 -4.87 -27.47
CA GLU A 416 -11.68 -4.57 -27.99
C GLU A 416 -12.72 -5.52 -27.42
N ASN A 417 -12.40 -6.81 -27.31
CA ASN A 417 -13.26 -7.81 -26.70
C ASN A 417 -13.57 -7.50 -25.24
N VAL A 418 -12.58 -7.09 -24.45
CA VAL A 418 -12.79 -6.65 -23.06
C VAL A 418 -13.77 -5.48 -23.00
N ASN A 419 -13.58 -4.45 -23.84
CA ASN A 419 -14.49 -3.30 -23.88
C ASN A 419 -15.92 -3.70 -24.31
N LEU A 420 -16.06 -4.66 -25.20
CA LEU A 420 -17.38 -5.16 -25.62
C LEU A 420 -18.05 -6.00 -24.51
N ILE A 421 -17.31 -6.78 -23.75
CA ILE A 421 -17.81 -7.49 -22.54
C ILE A 421 -18.32 -6.46 -21.53
N GLU A 422 -17.54 -5.42 -21.26
CA GLU A 422 -17.94 -4.31 -20.37
C GLU A 422 -19.23 -3.60 -20.85
N ALA A 423 -19.41 -3.49 -22.17
CA ALA A 423 -20.62 -2.95 -22.77
C ALA A 423 -21.77 -3.95 -22.86
N LYS A 424 -21.63 -5.14 -22.28
CA LYS A 424 -22.61 -6.26 -22.34
C LYS A 424 -22.98 -6.71 -23.75
N LYS A 425 -22.09 -6.50 -24.73
CA LYS A 425 -22.25 -6.88 -26.15
C LYS A 425 -21.72 -8.30 -26.40
N TYR A 426 -22.09 -9.23 -25.56
CA TYR A 426 -21.58 -10.61 -25.50
C TYR A 426 -21.59 -11.33 -26.87
N LYS A 427 -22.69 -11.22 -27.63
CA LYS A 427 -22.82 -11.86 -28.94
C LYS A 427 -21.80 -11.34 -29.97
N GLN A 428 -21.40 -10.08 -29.87
CA GLN A 428 -20.37 -9.51 -30.75
C GLN A 428 -18.99 -10.07 -30.40
N VAL A 429 -18.69 -10.19 -29.10
CA VAL A 429 -17.43 -10.79 -28.63
C VAL A 429 -17.33 -12.25 -29.06
N GLU A 430 -18.39 -13.04 -28.83
CA GLU A 430 -18.44 -14.45 -29.22
C GLU A 430 -18.13 -14.61 -30.73
N THR A 431 -18.76 -13.79 -31.58
CA THR A 431 -18.51 -13.81 -33.03
C THR A 431 -17.05 -13.48 -33.38
N LEU A 432 -16.44 -12.51 -32.68
CA LEU A 432 -15.03 -12.12 -32.90
C LEU A 432 -14.07 -13.20 -32.42
N VAL A 433 -14.30 -13.77 -31.26
CA VAL A 433 -13.51 -14.86 -30.69
C VAL A 433 -13.55 -16.09 -31.61
N ASP A 434 -14.74 -16.52 -32.04
CA ASP A 434 -14.89 -17.68 -32.93
C ASP A 434 -14.18 -17.45 -34.27
N LYS A 435 -14.29 -16.26 -34.86
CA LYS A 435 -13.57 -15.90 -36.07
C LYS A 435 -12.03 -15.95 -35.89
N ASN A 436 -11.52 -15.52 -34.75
CA ASN A 436 -10.10 -15.55 -34.47
C ASN A 436 -9.61 -16.95 -34.14
N LEU A 437 -10.40 -17.78 -33.48
CA LEU A 437 -10.11 -19.21 -33.28
C LEU A 437 -9.98 -19.96 -34.63
N ILE A 438 -10.91 -19.72 -35.56
CA ILE A 438 -10.85 -20.30 -36.90
C ILE A 438 -9.53 -19.88 -37.62
N ARG A 439 -9.18 -18.60 -37.57
CA ARG A 439 -7.95 -18.07 -38.18
C ARG A 439 -6.69 -18.72 -37.61
N ILE A 440 -6.59 -18.86 -36.30
CA ILE A 440 -5.42 -19.50 -35.66
C ILE A 440 -5.31 -20.95 -36.06
N LYS A 441 -6.43 -21.69 -36.05
CA LYS A 441 -6.46 -23.10 -36.48
C LYS A 441 -6.09 -23.27 -37.95
N GLU A 442 -6.59 -22.40 -38.82
CA GLU A 442 -6.23 -22.43 -40.22
C GLU A 442 -4.72 -22.22 -40.44
N ILE A 443 -4.10 -21.31 -39.66
CA ILE A 443 -2.64 -21.08 -39.76
C ILE A 443 -1.89 -22.31 -39.25
N ASP A 444 -2.27 -22.87 -38.13
CA ASP A 444 -1.63 -24.05 -37.53
C ASP A 444 -1.71 -25.25 -38.48
N GLN A 445 -2.89 -25.51 -39.05
CA GLN A 445 -3.11 -26.58 -40.01
C GLN A 445 -2.30 -26.35 -41.30
N GLN A 446 -2.22 -25.14 -41.87
CA GLN A 446 -1.41 -24.84 -43.03
C GLN A 446 0.08 -25.14 -42.80
N ILE A 447 0.60 -24.84 -41.60
CA ILE A 447 1.97 -25.15 -41.20
C ILE A 447 2.20 -26.67 -41.19
N ASP A 448 1.25 -27.43 -40.62
CA ASP A 448 1.35 -28.90 -40.59
C ASP A 448 1.22 -29.54 -41.96
N ASP A 449 0.26 -29.12 -42.77
CA ASP A 449 0.06 -29.63 -44.14
C ASP A 449 1.29 -29.41 -45.05
N MET A 450 2.02 -28.30 -44.83
CA MET A 450 3.26 -28.00 -45.52
C MET A 450 4.48 -28.74 -44.94
N GLY A 451 4.34 -29.45 -43.82
CA GLY A 451 5.44 -30.14 -43.13
C GLY A 451 6.49 -29.18 -42.57
N LEU A 452 6.12 -27.90 -42.33
CA LEU A 452 7.04 -26.87 -41.88
C LEU A 452 7.29 -26.93 -40.36
N ASN A 453 6.47 -27.67 -39.61
CA ASN A 453 6.63 -27.96 -38.18
C ASN A 453 7.95 -28.66 -37.84
N LYS A 454 8.67 -29.25 -38.83
CA LYS A 454 10.01 -29.83 -38.68
C LYS A 454 11.07 -28.78 -38.38
N PHE A 455 10.85 -27.53 -38.73
CA PHE A 455 11.79 -26.44 -38.49
C PHE A 455 11.57 -25.84 -37.10
N GLY A 456 12.62 -25.73 -36.27
CA GLY A 456 12.53 -25.30 -34.86
C GLY A 456 11.86 -23.93 -34.69
N ILE A 457 12.18 -22.95 -35.56
CA ILE A 457 11.59 -21.60 -35.48
C ILE A 457 10.08 -21.67 -35.75
N ILE A 458 9.61 -22.47 -36.70
CA ILE A 458 8.19 -22.58 -37.05
C ILE A 458 7.45 -23.35 -35.96
N ARG A 459 8.04 -24.38 -35.38
CA ARG A 459 7.49 -25.09 -34.23
C ARG A 459 7.32 -24.18 -33.02
N ASN A 460 8.28 -23.29 -32.79
CA ASN A 460 8.18 -22.28 -31.73
C ASN A 460 7.04 -21.30 -32.01
N TYR A 461 6.85 -20.90 -33.24
CA TYR A 461 5.72 -20.07 -33.66
C TYR A 461 4.36 -20.79 -33.44
N GLN A 462 4.27 -22.08 -33.79
CA GLN A 462 3.05 -22.89 -33.48
C GLN A 462 2.77 -22.96 -31.99
N THR A 463 3.80 -23.03 -31.14
CA THR A 463 3.61 -22.96 -29.68
C THR A 463 2.92 -21.66 -29.26
N LEU A 464 3.31 -20.52 -29.85
CA LEU A 464 2.64 -19.24 -29.60
C LEU A 464 1.19 -19.20 -30.14
N LEU A 465 0.94 -19.80 -31.31
CA LEU A 465 -0.43 -19.90 -31.82
C LEU A 465 -1.33 -20.69 -30.86
N LYS A 466 -0.82 -21.78 -30.27
CA LYS A 466 -1.55 -22.57 -29.27
C LYS A 466 -1.83 -21.77 -27.99
N VAL A 467 -0.86 -20.97 -27.52
CA VAL A 467 -1.13 -20.04 -26.39
C VAL A 467 -2.24 -19.06 -26.78
N GLY A 468 -2.23 -18.55 -28.02
CA GLY A 468 -3.28 -17.67 -28.53
C GLY A 468 -4.66 -18.35 -28.59
N GLU A 469 -4.70 -19.61 -29.04
CA GLU A 469 -5.93 -20.40 -29.05
C GLU A 469 -6.50 -20.58 -27.61
N ASP A 470 -5.64 -20.94 -26.67
CA ASP A 470 -6.05 -21.14 -25.26
C ASP A 470 -6.56 -19.80 -24.67
N VAL A 471 -5.92 -18.68 -24.94
CA VAL A 471 -6.38 -17.34 -24.49
C VAL A 471 -7.75 -16.99 -25.07
N LEU A 472 -7.99 -17.26 -26.35
CA LEU A 472 -9.29 -17.02 -26.98
C LEU A 472 -10.39 -17.94 -26.40
N ARG A 473 -10.06 -19.16 -25.98
CA ARG A 473 -10.99 -20.04 -25.27
C ARG A 473 -11.34 -19.45 -23.89
N LEU A 474 -10.33 -18.97 -23.13
CA LEU A 474 -10.57 -18.27 -21.89
C LEU A 474 -11.47 -17.02 -22.06
N GLU A 475 -11.32 -16.28 -23.17
CA GLU A 475 -12.22 -15.16 -23.48
C GLU A 475 -13.66 -15.64 -23.69
N LYS A 476 -13.85 -16.77 -24.33
CA LYS A 476 -15.18 -17.36 -24.54
C LYS A 476 -15.85 -17.77 -23.22
N ASP A 477 -15.10 -18.42 -22.35
CA ASP A 477 -15.61 -18.81 -21.03
C ASP A 477 -15.88 -17.58 -20.15
N SER A 478 -15.05 -16.54 -20.24
CA SER A 478 -15.27 -15.29 -19.51
C SER A 478 -16.56 -14.57 -19.89
N ILE A 479 -17.06 -14.75 -21.13
CA ILE A 479 -18.37 -14.23 -21.55
C ILE A 479 -19.48 -14.89 -20.74
N VAL A 480 -19.45 -16.21 -20.62
CA VAL A 480 -20.49 -16.96 -19.92
C VAL A 480 -20.47 -16.64 -18.43
N ILE A 481 -19.28 -16.62 -17.82
CA ILE A 481 -19.07 -16.21 -16.41
C ILE A 481 -19.64 -14.80 -16.18
N SER A 482 -19.33 -13.84 -17.07
CA SER A 482 -19.84 -12.47 -16.95
C SER A 482 -21.36 -12.37 -17.08
N GLN A 483 -21.97 -13.19 -17.94
CA GLN A 483 -23.42 -13.23 -18.10
C GLN A 483 -24.11 -13.81 -16.86
N SER A 484 -23.58 -14.89 -16.32
CA SER A 484 -24.10 -15.55 -15.13
C SER A 484 -23.96 -14.65 -13.88
N ALA A 485 -22.82 -14.04 -13.69
CA ALA A 485 -22.58 -13.08 -12.62
C ALA A 485 -23.54 -11.87 -12.69
N ASP A 486 -23.81 -11.34 -13.90
CA ASP A 486 -24.80 -10.26 -14.07
C ASP A 486 -26.22 -10.72 -13.74
N LEU A 487 -26.61 -11.95 -14.12
CA LEU A 487 -27.90 -12.52 -13.75
C LEU A 487 -28.06 -12.70 -12.25
N ILE A 488 -27.05 -13.27 -11.58
CA ILE A 488 -27.02 -13.45 -10.12
C ILE A 488 -27.13 -12.09 -9.41
N SER A 489 -26.34 -11.11 -9.85
CA SER A 489 -26.37 -9.74 -9.29
C SER A 489 -27.76 -9.10 -9.44
N GLN A 490 -28.38 -9.22 -10.64
CA GLN A 490 -29.72 -8.70 -10.86
C GLN A 490 -30.78 -9.40 -9.99
N ALA A 491 -30.64 -10.70 -9.75
CA ALA A 491 -31.54 -11.44 -8.91
C ALA A 491 -31.43 -11.07 -7.43
N ILE A 492 -30.21 -10.84 -6.93
CA ILE A 492 -29.97 -10.40 -5.55
C ILE A 492 -30.58 -9.00 -5.31
N PHE A 493 -30.32 -8.06 -6.23
CA PHE A 493 -30.55 -6.63 -5.99
C PHE A 493 -31.74 -6.04 -6.76
N LYS A 494 -32.19 -6.65 -7.88
CA LYS A 494 -33.21 -6.08 -8.79
C LYS A 494 -34.50 -6.91 -8.91
N GLU A 495 -34.72 -7.80 -7.95
CA GLU A 495 -35.95 -8.64 -7.87
C GLU A 495 -36.21 -9.55 -9.11
N ARG A 496 -35.18 -9.82 -9.91
CA ARG A 496 -35.30 -10.77 -11.00
C ARG A 496 -35.44 -12.18 -10.46
N GLU A 497 -36.47 -12.88 -10.88
CA GLU A 497 -36.64 -14.29 -10.51
C GLU A 497 -35.73 -15.16 -11.36
N ILE A 498 -34.88 -15.94 -10.70
CA ILE A 498 -34.02 -16.98 -11.31
C ILE A 498 -34.03 -18.21 -10.43
N ASN A 499 -33.67 -19.34 -11.01
CA ASN A 499 -33.32 -20.52 -10.21
C ASN A 499 -31.85 -20.37 -9.77
N PHE A 500 -31.63 -19.82 -8.57
CA PHE A 500 -30.28 -19.58 -8.05
C PHE A 500 -29.43 -20.83 -7.98
N SER A 501 -29.99 -21.96 -7.56
CA SER A 501 -29.24 -23.21 -7.45
C SER A 501 -28.73 -23.69 -8.81
N ASP A 502 -29.54 -23.60 -9.85
CA ASP A 502 -29.10 -23.96 -11.20
C ASP A 502 -28.06 -23.02 -11.75
N GLU A 503 -28.21 -21.69 -11.51
CA GLU A 503 -27.22 -20.71 -11.98
C GLU A 503 -25.89 -20.81 -11.22
N LEU A 504 -25.89 -21.03 -9.91
CA LEU A 504 -24.69 -21.25 -9.13
C LEU A 504 -23.95 -22.54 -9.54
N ASN A 505 -24.68 -23.63 -9.80
CA ASN A 505 -24.08 -24.88 -10.25
C ASN A 505 -23.42 -24.71 -11.64
N LYS A 506 -24.08 -24.01 -12.56
CA LYS A 506 -23.51 -23.69 -13.87
C LYS A 506 -22.25 -22.82 -13.73
N GLU A 507 -22.32 -21.82 -12.89
CA GLU A 507 -21.17 -20.91 -12.67
C GLU A 507 -19.98 -21.66 -12.07
N GLU A 508 -20.20 -22.58 -11.12
CA GLU A 508 -19.15 -23.44 -10.57
C GLU A 508 -18.52 -24.30 -11.67
N GLU A 509 -19.31 -24.91 -12.56
CA GLU A 509 -18.80 -25.68 -13.68
C GLU A 509 -17.97 -24.84 -14.65
N TYR A 510 -18.44 -23.64 -14.99
CA TYR A 510 -17.67 -22.72 -15.86
C TYR A 510 -16.37 -22.24 -15.19
N LEU A 511 -16.39 -21.93 -13.90
CA LEU A 511 -15.17 -21.55 -13.16
C LEU A 511 -14.15 -22.68 -13.10
N ILE A 512 -14.61 -23.94 -12.95
CA ILE A 512 -13.72 -25.12 -13.00
C ILE A 512 -13.10 -25.27 -14.39
N ASN A 513 -13.87 -25.12 -15.46
CA ASN A 513 -13.39 -25.21 -16.83
C ASN A 513 -12.40 -24.07 -17.12
N PHE A 514 -12.73 -22.86 -16.73
CA PHE A 514 -11.84 -21.69 -16.86
C PHE A 514 -10.52 -21.88 -16.08
N ASP A 515 -10.57 -22.42 -14.86
CA ASP A 515 -9.37 -22.73 -14.07
C ASP A 515 -8.46 -23.75 -14.75
N ASN A 516 -9.04 -24.79 -15.37
CA ASN A 516 -8.31 -25.79 -16.13
C ASN A 516 -7.64 -25.18 -17.38
N GLU A 517 -8.40 -24.42 -18.17
CA GLU A 517 -7.87 -23.73 -19.37
C GLU A 517 -6.74 -22.75 -18.97
N LEU A 518 -6.95 -21.99 -17.90
CA LEU A 518 -5.92 -21.07 -17.37
C LEU A 518 -4.67 -21.82 -16.91
N GLY A 519 -4.83 -23.03 -16.36
CA GLY A 519 -3.73 -23.94 -16.04
C GLY A 519 -2.93 -24.35 -17.28
N LEU A 520 -3.58 -24.63 -18.41
CA LEU A 520 -2.94 -24.95 -19.69
C LEU A 520 -2.17 -23.75 -20.26
N VAL A 521 -2.76 -22.55 -20.22
CA VAL A 521 -2.09 -21.31 -20.63
C VAL A 521 -0.83 -21.09 -19.79
N LEU A 522 -0.92 -21.23 -18.48
CA LEU A 522 0.23 -21.05 -17.58
C LEU A 522 1.33 -22.09 -17.83
N ALA A 523 0.98 -23.35 -18.03
CA ALA A 523 1.93 -24.39 -18.34
C ALA A 523 2.71 -24.09 -19.63
N ARG A 524 2.02 -23.60 -20.68
CA ARG A 524 2.64 -23.21 -21.93
C ARG A 524 3.49 -21.94 -21.78
N LEU A 525 3.01 -20.92 -21.04
CA LEU A 525 3.76 -19.66 -20.79
C LEU A 525 5.05 -19.89 -19.99
N ASN A 526 5.12 -20.94 -19.19
CA ASN A 526 6.31 -21.35 -18.45
C ASN A 526 7.27 -22.25 -19.26
N GLY A 527 7.00 -22.47 -20.57
CA GLY A 527 7.86 -23.21 -21.47
C GLY A 527 9.19 -22.52 -21.75
N ASP A 528 10.07 -23.19 -22.51
CA ASP A 528 11.36 -22.62 -22.93
C ASP A 528 11.18 -21.61 -24.07
N TYR A 529 11.37 -20.34 -23.74
CA TYR A 529 11.37 -19.21 -24.67
C TYR A 529 12.76 -18.57 -24.83
N SER A 530 13.84 -19.32 -24.61
CA SER A 530 15.23 -18.82 -24.75
C SER A 530 15.53 -18.22 -26.12
N TRP A 531 14.81 -18.66 -27.17
CA TRP A 531 14.88 -18.16 -28.54
C TRP A 531 14.27 -16.76 -28.72
N MET A 532 13.47 -16.25 -27.78
CA MET A 532 12.88 -14.90 -27.83
C MET A 532 13.84 -13.83 -27.32
N PRO A 533 13.74 -12.59 -27.84
CA PRO A 533 14.44 -11.44 -27.26
C PRO A 533 14.12 -11.29 -25.75
N ALA A 534 15.12 -10.93 -24.95
CA ALA A 534 15.02 -10.85 -23.50
C ALA A 534 13.82 -9.99 -23.01
N LYS A 535 13.59 -8.84 -23.67
CA LYS A 535 12.46 -7.94 -23.36
C LYS A 535 11.10 -8.65 -23.47
N TRP A 536 10.91 -9.52 -24.44
CA TRP A 536 9.66 -10.24 -24.64
C TRP A 536 9.49 -11.38 -23.63
N ARG A 537 10.59 -12.08 -23.30
CA ARG A 537 10.58 -13.09 -22.23
C ARG A 537 10.15 -12.51 -20.89
N VAL A 538 10.74 -11.37 -20.50
CA VAL A 538 10.38 -10.69 -19.24
C VAL A 538 8.90 -10.29 -19.24
N SER A 539 8.39 -9.74 -20.36
CA SER A 539 6.96 -9.40 -20.48
C SER A 539 6.06 -10.64 -20.36
N LEU A 540 6.48 -11.77 -20.95
CA LEU A 540 5.75 -13.03 -20.89
C LEU A 540 5.71 -13.60 -19.48
N GLN A 541 6.85 -13.60 -18.79
CA GLN A 541 6.96 -14.02 -17.40
C GLN A 541 6.10 -13.17 -16.45
N LYS A 542 6.10 -11.84 -16.63
CA LYS A 542 5.23 -10.95 -15.86
C LYS A 542 3.75 -11.26 -16.09
N ARG A 543 3.35 -11.53 -17.35
CA ARG A 543 1.95 -11.92 -17.66
C ARG A 543 1.61 -13.28 -17.06
N ALA A 544 2.52 -14.26 -17.11
CA ALA A 544 2.32 -15.56 -16.49
C ALA A 544 2.15 -15.42 -14.97
N GLN A 545 2.93 -14.57 -14.32
CA GLN A 545 2.79 -14.30 -12.89
C GLN A 545 1.42 -13.69 -12.55
N ASN A 546 0.98 -12.67 -13.30
CA ASN A 546 -0.34 -12.05 -13.09
C ASN A 546 -1.48 -13.07 -13.29
N LEU A 547 -1.38 -13.93 -14.31
CA LEU A 547 -2.36 -14.99 -14.56
C LEU A 547 -2.38 -16.04 -13.45
N LYS A 548 -1.22 -16.36 -12.87
CA LYS A 548 -1.13 -17.26 -11.72
C LYS A 548 -1.88 -16.70 -10.51
N GLU A 549 -1.66 -15.42 -10.19
CA GLU A 549 -2.39 -14.74 -9.11
C GLU A 549 -3.90 -14.70 -9.36
N THR A 550 -4.31 -14.46 -10.62
CA THR A 550 -5.72 -14.53 -11.02
C THR A 550 -6.30 -15.93 -10.82
N LYS A 551 -5.55 -16.97 -11.19
CA LYS A 551 -5.94 -18.37 -10.99
C LYS A 551 -6.17 -18.71 -9.51
N GLU A 552 -5.23 -18.27 -8.65
CA GLU A 552 -5.36 -18.48 -7.20
C GLU A 552 -6.63 -17.82 -6.65
N LYS A 553 -6.92 -16.57 -7.06
CA LYS A 553 -8.15 -15.86 -6.66
C LYS A 553 -9.43 -16.54 -7.18
N LEU A 554 -9.45 -16.97 -8.43
CA LEU A 554 -10.61 -17.69 -9.00
C LEU A 554 -10.89 -19.01 -8.29
N ASN A 555 -9.84 -19.73 -7.90
CA ASN A 555 -9.99 -20.96 -7.09
C ASN A 555 -10.63 -20.65 -5.72
N LEU A 556 -10.27 -19.53 -5.09
CA LEU A 556 -10.91 -19.11 -3.84
C LEU A 556 -12.38 -18.70 -4.06
N VAL A 557 -12.68 -17.99 -5.16
CA VAL A 557 -14.07 -17.66 -5.54
C VAL A 557 -14.90 -18.93 -5.71
N SER A 558 -14.42 -19.87 -6.51
CA SER A 558 -15.14 -21.15 -6.76
C SER A 558 -15.40 -21.92 -5.46
N LYS A 559 -14.41 -22.01 -4.56
CA LYS A 559 -14.60 -22.63 -3.25
C LYS A 559 -15.58 -21.84 -2.36
N GLY A 560 -15.52 -20.51 -2.40
CA GLY A 560 -16.41 -19.62 -1.64
C GLY A 560 -17.86 -19.68 -2.09
N MET A 561 -18.12 -19.98 -3.37
CA MET A 561 -19.50 -20.14 -3.88
C MET A 561 -20.30 -21.21 -3.13
N LYS A 562 -19.64 -22.20 -2.56
CA LYS A 562 -20.28 -23.24 -1.74
C LYS A 562 -20.90 -22.74 -0.44
N ILE A 563 -20.54 -21.53 -0.02
CA ILE A 563 -21.11 -20.86 1.16
C ILE A 563 -22.37 -20.06 0.80
N LEU A 564 -22.50 -19.64 -0.47
CA LEU A 564 -23.61 -18.79 -0.92
C LEU A 564 -25.01 -19.37 -0.69
N PRO A 565 -25.25 -20.67 -0.84
CA PRO A 565 -26.58 -21.23 -0.54
C PRO A 565 -27.05 -20.97 0.89
N GLU A 566 -26.16 -21.09 1.87
CA GLU A 566 -26.46 -20.77 3.27
C GLU A 566 -26.61 -19.26 3.47
N LEU A 567 -25.67 -18.46 2.94
CA LEU A 567 -25.70 -17.00 3.07
C LEU A 567 -26.97 -16.40 2.46
N LEU A 568 -27.38 -16.86 1.28
CA LEU A 568 -28.49 -16.30 0.51
C LEU A 568 -29.86 -16.96 0.84
N GLY A 569 -29.91 -17.97 1.73
CA GLY A 569 -31.12 -18.65 2.10
C GLY A 569 -31.79 -19.34 0.93
N LEU A 570 -31.00 -20.06 0.09
CA LEU A 570 -31.52 -20.71 -1.14
C LEU A 570 -32.41 -21.94 -0.84
N ASP A 571 -32.44 -22.41 0.39
CA ASP A 571 -33.34 -23.45 0.89
C ASP A 571 -34.75 -22.92 1.22
N GLY A 572 -35.05 -21.68 0.89
CA GLY A 572 -36.35 -21.04 1.13
C GLY A 572 -36.48 -20.41 2.52
N ARG A 573 -35.56 -20.67 3.45
CA ARG A 573 -35.59 -20.08 4.78
C ARG A 573 -34.99 -18.66 4.74
N LYS A 574 -35.60 -17.79 5.53
CA LYS A 574 -35.01 -16.48 5.79
C LYS A 574 -33.71 -16.66 6.61
N ARG A 575 -32.62 -16.12 6.13
CA ARG A 575 -31.34 -16.04 6.85
C ARG A 575 -31.12 -14.63 7.35
N GLU A 576 -30.68 -14.51 8.59
CA GLU A 576 -30.36 -13.23 9.22
C GLU A 576 -28.95 -13.29 9.79
N PHE A 577 -28.13 -12.27 9.50
CA PHE A 577 -26.76 -12.18 9.95
C PHE A 577 -26.55 -10.89 10.74
N LEU A 578 -25.84 -11.00 11.87
CA LEU A 578 -25.30 -9.85 12.60
C LEU A 578 -24.03 -9.38 11.88
N VAL A 579 -24.06 -8.18 11.33
CA VAL A 579 -22.86 -7.54 10.73
C VAL A 579 -22.28 -6.57 11.74
N LEU A 580 -21.01 -6.78 12.11
CA LEU A 580 -20.29 -5.93 13.05
C LEU A 580 -19.47 -4.91 12.29
N LEU A 581 -19.69 -3.63 12.53
CA LEU A 581 -18.93 -2.53 11.97
C LEU A 581 -17.82 -2.15 12.96
N GLN A 582 -16.63 -2.70 12.74
CA GLN A 582 -15.50 -2.59 13.65
C GLN A 582 -14.59 -1.41 13.29
N ASN A 583 -14.25 -0.57 14.24
CA ASN A 583 -13.36 0.57 14.07
C ASN A 583 -11.92 0.18 14.44
N GLU A 584 -11.08 -0.05 13.44
CA GLU A 584 -9.68 -0.43 13.60
C GLU A 584 -8.81 0.67 14.23
N SER A 585 -9.25 1.93 14.23
CA SER A 585 -8.52 3.02 14.90
C SER A 585 -8.57 2.93 16.43
N GLU A 586 -9.51 2.14 16.96
CA GLU A 586 -9.58 1.69 18.34
C GLU A 586 -9.60 0.17 18.37
N LEU A 587 -8.42 -0.43 18.18
CA LEU A 587 -8.27 -1.85 17.90
C LEU A 587 -8.80 -2.73 19.04
N ARG A 588 -9.48 -3.80 18.67
CA ARG A 588 -9.89 -4.92 19.53
C ARG A 588 -9.43 -6.24 18.89
N ALA A 589 -9.60 -7.34 19.56
CA ALA A 589 -9.04 -8.64 19.14
C ALA A 589 -9.46 -9.08 17.75
N THR A 590 -10.71 -8.85 17.35
CA THR A 590 -11.25 -9.30 16.06
C THR A 590 -11.34 -8.23 14.98
N GLY A 591 -10.73 -7.04 15.18
CA GLY A 591 -10.67 -6.03 14.14
C GLY A 591 -10.87 -4.59 14.57
N GLY A 592 -11.53 -4.34 15.72
CA GLY A 592 -11.71 -2.99 16.24
C GLY A 592 -12.91 -2.85 17.16
N PHE A 593 -13.09 -1.67 17.72
CA PHE A 593 -14.23 -1.34 18.56
C PHE A 593 -15.55 -1.47 17.78
N ILE A 594 -16.55 -2.17 18.36
CA ILE A 594 -17.87 -2.33 17.76
C ILE A 594 -18.68 -1.08 18.09
N GLY A 595 -18.65 -0.09 17.21
CA GLY A 595 -19.42 1.15 17.41
C GLY A 595 -20.83 1.11 16.82
N SER A 596 -21.06 0.23 15.85
CA SER A 596 -22.35 0.01 15.19
C SER A 596 -22.45 -1.43 14.72
N TYR A 597 -23.69 -1.90 14.55
CA TYR A 597 -23.96 -3.21 13.95
C TYR A 597 -25.09 -3.09 12.93
N ALA A 598 -25.21 -4.08 12.05
CA ALA A 598 -26.34 -4.16 11.14
C ALA A 598 -26.97 -5.56 11.17
N ILE A 599 -28.23 -5.63 10.79
CA ILE A 599 -28.92 -6.89 10.51
C ILE A 599 -29.10 -7.00 9.01
N LEU A 600 -28.44 -8.00 8.43
CA LEU A 600 -28.50 -8.35 7.02
C LEU A 600 -29.41 -9.57 6.86
N SER A 601 -30.41 -9.47 5.97
CA SER A 601 -31.38 -10.56 5.80
C SER A 601 -31.52 -10.96 4.34
N PHE A 602 -31.47 -12.28 4.09
CA PHE A 602 -31.69 -12.87 2.77
C PHE A 602 -32.76 -13.93 2.80
N GLN A 603 -33.45 -14.17 1.65
CA GLN A 603 -34.33 -15.30 1.42
C GLN A 603 -34.43 -15.55 -0.08
N ASN A 604 -34.30 -16.80 -0.49
CA ASN A 604 -34.33 -17.20 -1.89
C ASN A 604 -33.42 -16.38 -2.79
N GLY A 605 -32.21 -16.03 -2.27
CA GLY A 605 -31.24 -15.23 -2.97
C GLY A 605 -31.49 -13.73 -2.94
N LYS A 606 -32.63 -13.24 -2.47
CA LYS A 606 -32.98 -11.81 -2.44
C LYS A 606 -32.55 -11.16 -1.13
N LEU A 607 -31.97 -9.97 -1.20
CA LEU A 607 -31.72 -9.11 -0.06
C LEU A 607 -33.05 -8.52 0.42
N LEU A 608 -33.45 -8.84 1.65
CA LEU A 608 -34.71 -8.37 2.25
C LEU A 608 -34.53 -7.12 3.10
N ASN A 609 -33.43 -7.05 3.89
CA ASN A 609 -33.17 -5.97 4.81
C ASN A 609 -31.68 -5.75 5.04
N PHE A 610 -31.29 -4.49 5.18
CA PHE A 610 -30.01 -4.06 5.69
C PHE A 610 -30.23 -2.80 6.53
N GLU A 611 -30.14 -2.92 7.85
CA GLU A 611 -30.44 -1.86 8.79
C GLU A 611 -29.26 -1.70 9.76
N ILE A 612 -28.61 -0.51 9.75
CA ILE A 612 -27.51 -0.17 10.64
C ILE A 612 -28.06 0.46 11.91
N LYS A 613 -27.55 0.04 13.07
CA LYS A 613 -27.93 0.49 14.41
C LYS A 613 -26.70 0.86 15.23
N ASP A 614 -26.89 1.78 16.16
CA ASP A 614 -25.87 2.09 17.15
C ASP A 614 -25.81 1.00 18.22
N VAL A 615 -24.60 0.59 18.62
CA VAL A 615 -24.40 -0.46 19.61
C VAL A 615 -24.87 -0.02 21.01
N TYR A 616 -24.76 1.27 21.35
CA TYR A 616 -25.16 1.78 22.65
C TYR A 616 -26.69 1.71 22.89
N GLU A 617 -27.46 1.76 21.79
CA GLU A 617 -28.92 1.52 21.90
C GLU A 617 -29.24 0.08 22.29
N ALA A 618 -28.44 -0.89 21.82
CA ALA A 618 -28.59 -2.29 22.22
C ALA A 618 -28.08 -2.50 23.65
N ASP A 619 -26.87 -2.08 23.95
CA ASP A 619 -26.24 -2.17 25.28
C ASP A 619 -27.12 -1.59 26.38
N GLY A 620 -27.82 -0.46 26.08
CA GLY A 620 -28.75 0.18 27.01
C GLY A 620 -30.00 -0.64 27.36
N GLN A 621 -30.29 -1.69 26.58
CA GLN A 621 -31.42 -2.60 26.80
C GLN A 621 -31.06 -3.85 27.61
N LEU A 622 -29.76 -4.06 27.90
CA LEU A 622 -29.29 -5.20 28.69
C LEU A 622 -29.87 -5.18 30.11
N LYS A 623 -30.56 -6.25 30.48
CA LYS A 623 -31.15 -6.41 31.79
C LYS A 623 -30.21 -7.20 32.68
N GLY A 624 -29.79 -6.58 33.80
CA GLY A 624 -28.95 -7.20 34.79
C GLY A 624 -27.45 -6.94 34.56
N HIS A 625 -26.62 -7.61 35.35
CA HIS A 625 -25.18 -7.47 35.33
C HIS A 625 -24.54 -8.68 34.62
N VAL A 626 -23.60 -8.40 33.72
CA VAL A 626 -22.74 -9.42 33.10
C VAL A 626 -21.29 -9.08 33.44
N GLU A 627 -20.62 -9.97 34.15
CA GLU A 627 -19.23 -9.76 34.58
C GLU A 627 -18.31 -9.75 33.39
N PRO A 628 -17.56 -8.67 33.15
CA PRO A 628 -16.61 -8.63 32.03
C PRO A 628 -15.38 -9.49 32.30
N PRO A 629 -14.64 -9.87 31.23
CA PRO A 629 -13.29 -10.40 31.40
C PRO A 629 -12.46 -9.53 32.34
N ILE A 630 -11.68 -10.16 33.21
CA ILE A 630 -10.96 -9.45 34.28
C ILE A 630 -10.04 -8.35 33.76
N GLU A 631 -9.53 -8.51 32.56
CA GLU A 631 -8.66 -7.54 31.88
C GLU A 631 -9.47 -6.30 31.45
N ILE A 632 -10.65 -6.48 30.92
CA ILE A 632 -11.59 -5.40 30.57
C ILE A 632 -11.95 -4.62 31.86
N LYS A 633 -12.33 -5.35 32.92
CA LYS A 633 -12.66 -4.75 34.22
C LYS A 633 -11.51 -3.93 34.78
N ASN A 634 -10.29 -4.49 34.81
CA ASN A 634 -9.16 -3.87 35.48
C ASN A 634 -8.49 -2.74 34.68
N TYR A 635 -8.45 -2.85 33.35
CA TYR A 635 -7.64 -1.95 32.52
C TYR A 635 -8.47 -1.00 31.66
N LEU A 636 -9.69 -1.40 31.25
CA LEU A 636 -10.65 -0.52 30.57
C LEU A 636 -11.56 0.19 31.59
N GLY A 637 -11.77 -0.42 32.79
CA GLY A 637 -12.58 0.14 33.85
C GLY A 637 -14.08 -0.15 33.75
N GLU A 638 -14.47 -1.06 32.82
CA GLU A 638 -15.88 -1.41 32.63
C GLU A 638 -16.38 -2.33 33.75
N ALA A 639 -17.40 -1.88 34.44
CA ALA A 639 -18.04 -2.65 35.52
C ALA A 639 -19.00 -3.72 34.98
N ASN A 640 -19.52 -3.56 33.78
CA ASN A 640 -20.46 -4.46 33.12
C ASN A 640 -19.98 -4.78 31.69
N TRP A 641 -20.20 -6.03 31.25
CA TRP A 641 -19.82 -6.43 29.88
C TRP A 641 -21.00 -6.21 28.93
N PHE A 642 -20.70 -5.67 27.74
CA PHE A 642 -21.68 -5.31 26.73
C PHE A 642 -21.28 -5.82 25.34
N MET A 643 -22.21 -5.77 24.39
CA MET A 643 -21.96 -6.20 23.00
C MET A 643 -20.82 -5.43 22.35
N ARG A 644 -20.64 -4.13 22.67
CA ARG A 644 -19.57 -3.28 22.12
C ARG A 644 -18.15 -3.79 22.39
N ASP A 645 -17.94 -4.59 23.45
CA ASP A 645 -16.65 -5.18 23.86
C ASP A 645 -16.68 -6.73 23.83
N ALA A 646 -17.73 -7.35 23.24
CA ALA A 646 -17.86 -8.79 23.19
C ALA A 646 -16.90 -9.48 22.20
N ASN A 647 -16.17 -8.71 21.40
CA ASN A 647 -15.09 -9.17 20.52
C ASN A 647 -13.74 -9.32 21.24
N TRP A 648 -13.78 -9.72 22.50
CA TRP A 648 -12.60 -9.96 23.35
C TRP A 648 -11.80 -11.19 22.95
N ASN A 649 -12.50 -12.29 22.60
CA ASN A 649 -11.80 -13.50 22.16
C ASN A 649 -11.22 -13.31 20.76
N PRO A 650 -9.91 -13.59 20.51
CA PRO A 650 -9.31 -13.41 19.19
C PRO A 650 -9.74 -14.48 18.18
N ASP A 651 -10.32 -15.59 18.62
CA ASP A 651 -10.98 -16.58 17.78
C ASP A 651 -12.40 -16.06 17.43
N PHE A 652 -12.59 -15.60 16.21
CA PHE A 652 -13.82 -14.93 15.81
C PHE A 652 -15.05 -15.84 15.92
N MET A 653 -14.91 -17.15 15.67
CA MET A 653 -16.04 -18.08 15.85
C MET A 653 -16.52 -18.11 17.29
N LYS A 654 -15.61 -18.02 18.28
CA LYS A 654 -15.97 -17.94 19.70
C LYS A 654 -16.50 -16.57 20.08
N ALA A 655 -15.86 -15.50 19.64
CA ALA A 655 -16.35 -14.15 19.84
C ALA A 655 -17.76 -13.97 19.25
N SER A 656 -18.04 -14.59 18.10
CA SER A 656 -19.36 -14.53 17.47
C SER A 656 -20.47 -15.14 18.34
N ALA A 657 -20.16 -16.17 19.11
CA ALA A 657 -21.11 -16.75 20.05
C ALA A 657 -21.45 -15.78 21.20
N ASP A 658 -20.46 -15.09 21.75
CA ASP A 658 -20.66 -14.06 22.78
C ASP A 658 -21.52 -12.91 22.21
N MET A 659 -21.22 -12.42 21.01
CA MET A 659 -21.97 -11.34 20.35
C MET A 659 -23.43 -11.74 20.06
N GLN A 660 -23.66 -12.96 19.58
CA GLN A 660 -25.03 -13.48 19.39
C GLN A 660 -25.80 -13.60 20.71
N TRP A 661 -25.10 -13.99 21.77
CA TRP A 661 -25.68 -14.03 23.10
C TRP A 661 -26.13 -12.62 23.54
N PHE A 662 -25.24 -11.61 23.44
CA PHE A 662 -25.60 -10.23 23.77
C PHE A 662 -26.76 -9.72 22.90
N LEU A 663 -26.73 -9.92 21.58
CA LEU A 663 -27.81 -9.54 20.70
C LEU A 663 -29.16 -10.16 21.14
N SER A 664 -29.13 -11.40 21.63
CA SER A 664 -30.34 -12.06 22.12
C SER A 664 -30.84 -11.50 23.44
N GLN A 665 -29.94 -11.07 24.35
CA GLN A 665 -30.30 -10.49 25.64
C GLN A 665 -30.72 -9.02 25.54
N GLU A 666 -30.05 -8.28 24.66
CA GLU A 666 -30.24 -6.82 24.55
C GLU A 666 -31.45 -6.48 23.69
N VAL A 667 -31.59 -7.11 22.50
CA VAL A 667 -32.66 -6.77 21.54
C VAL A 667 -33.58 -7.94 21.20
N ASN A 668 -33.49 -9.04 21.95
CA ASN A 668 -34.30 -10.26 21.78
C ASN A 668 -34.28 -10.81 20.35
N LYS A 669 -33.09 -10.77 19.68
CA LYS A 669 -32.92 -11.22 18.30
C LYS A 669 -31.94 -12.38 18.21
N LYS A 670 -32.29 -13.38 17.40
CA LYS A 670 -31.41 -14.50 17.03
C LYS A 670 -31.04 -14.38 15.56
N VAL A 671 -29.82 -14.79 15.22
CA VAL A 671 -29.28 -14.75 13.86
C VAL A 671 -28.67 -16.09 13.47
N ASP A 672 -28.47 -16.33 12.18
CA ASP A 672 -27.88 -17.55 11.61
C ASP A 672 -26.35 -17.51 11.56
N GLY A 673 -25.75 -16.34 11.85
CA GLY A 673 -24.31 -16.17 11.91
C GLY A 673 -23.90 -14.71 12.15
N VAL A 674 -22.59 -14.49 12.18
CA VAL A 674 -21.98 -13.17 12.39
C VAL A 674 -20.97 -12.88 11.29
N ILE A 675 -20.98 -11.67 10.77
CA ILE A 675 -20.04 -11.16 9.78
C ILE A 675 -19.29 -10.00 10.41
N GLY A 676 -17.99 -10.14 10.62
CA GLY A 676 -17.12 -9.04 11.06
C GLY A 676 -16.57 -8.31 9.85
N ILE A 677 -16.72 -6.98 9.82
CA ILE A 677 -16.09 -6.12 8.81
C ILE A 677 -15.48 -4.90 9.49
N ASN A 678 -14.43 -4.38 8.88
CA ASN A 678 -13.83 -3.12 9.29
C ASN A 678 -13.87 -2.08 8.14
N LEU A 679 -13.27 -0.93 8.35
CA LEU A 679 -13.30 0.16 7.38
C LEU A 679 -12.61 -0.19 6.04
N ALA A 680 -11.63 -1.11 6.05
CA ALA A 680 -10.97 -1.56 4.82
C ALA A 680 -11.97 -2.10 3.80
N VAL A 681 -13.04 -2.77 4.26
CA VAL A 681 -14.12 -3.29 3.40
C VAL A 681 -14.88 -2.14 2.72
N ALA A 682 -15.31 -1.14 3.49
CA ALA A 682 -16.00 0.01 2.94
C ALA A 682 -15.10 0.79 1.95
N LYS A 683 -13.82 0.96 2.27
CA LYS A 683 -12.83 1.58 1.36
C LYS A 683 -12.66 0.81 0.05
N ALA A 684 -12.64 -0.52 0.10
CA ALA A 684 -12.53 -1.34 -1.10
C ALA A 684 -13.77 -1.20 -1.99
N ILE A 685 -14.96 -1.23 -1.40
CA ILE A 685 -16.22 -1.06 -2.13
C ILE A 685 -16.26 0.34 -2.79
N VAL A 686 -15.98 1.41 -2.03
CA VAL A 686 -15.92 2.78 -2.57
C VAL A 686 -14.82 2.91 -3.62
N GLY A 687 -13.69 2.20 -3.47
CA GLY A 687 -12.62 2.19 -4.47
C GLY A 687 -13.06 1.65 -5.83
N VAL A 688 -13.97 0.68 -5.87
CA VAL A 688 -14.53 0.10 -7.10
C VAL A 688 -15.69 0.93 -7.65
N ILE A 689 -16.57 1.40 -6.78
CA ILE A 689 -17.73 2.21 -7.16
C ILE A 689 -17.30 3.60 -7.66
N GLY A 690 -16.29 4.19 -7.00
CA GLY A 690 -15.85 5.57 -7.18
C GLY A 690 -16.46 6.52 -6.14
N GLU A 691 -16.77 7.74 -6.55
CA GLU A 691 -17.35 8.76 -5.67
C GLU A 691 -18.83 8.46 -5.37
N ILE A 692 -19.22 8.56 -4.10
CA ILE A 692 -20.61 8.39 -3.63
C ILE A 692 -21.13 9.72 -3.11
N ASN A 693 -22.28 10.17 -3.62
CA ASN A 693 -22.94 11.38 -3.14
C ASN A 693 -23.96 11.05 -2.05
N VAL A 694 -23.64 11.38 -0.81
CA VAL A 694 -24.56 11.24 0.34
C VAL A 694 -25.39 12.52 0.46
N THR A 695 -26.49 12.57 -0.31
CA THR A 695 -27.26 13.79 -0.52
C THR A 695 -27.83 14.40 0.75
N ASP A 696 -28.28 13.58 1.69
CA ASP A 696 -28.88 14.02 2.96
C ASP A 696 -27.88 14.78 3.84
N PHE A 697 -26.60 14.47 3.68
CA PHE A 697 -25.49 15.11 4.40
C PHE A 697 -24.72 16.12 3.55
N LYS A 698 -25.03 16.23 2.24
CA LYS A 698 -24.33 17.05 1.24
C LYS A 698 -22.85 16.70 1.13
N GLU A 699 -22.51 15.44 1.36
CA GLU A 699 -21.14 14.93 1.35
C GLU A 699 -20.86 14.12 0.10
N LYS A 700 -19.63 14.27 -0.40
CA LYS A 700 -19.04 13.41 -1.41
C LYS A 700 -18.03 12.47 -0.77
N ILE A 701 -18.34 11.20 -0.78
CA ILE A 701 -17.50 10.17 -0.17
C ILE A 701 -16.64 9.51 -1.24
N THR A 702 -15.34 9.53 -1.00
CA THR A 702 -14.33 8.84 -1.80
C THR A 702 -13.58 7.86 -0.91
N LYS A 703 -12.82 6.98 -1.53
CA LYS A 703 -11.90 6.07 -0.81
C LYS A 703 -10.99 6.80 0.19
N ASP A 704 -10.56 8.03 -0.15
CA ASP A 704 -9.57 8.78 0.64
C ASP A 704 -10.18 9.52 1.82
N ASN A 705 -11.43 10.02 1.70
CA ASN A 705 -12.08 10.78 2.77
C ASN A 705 -13.11 9.97 3.58
N LEU A 706 -13.43 8.74 3.17
CA LEU A 706 -14.43 7.89 3.83
C LEU A 706 -14.21 7.79 5.35
N TYR A 707 -12.96 7.54 5.77
CA TYR A 707 -12.62 7.42 7.18
C TYR A 707 -12.89 8.73 7.94
N GLN A 708 -12.41 9.83 7.39
CA GLN A 708 -12.55 11.14 8.02
C GLN A 708 -14.02 11.52 8.19
N GLN A 709 -14.84 11.27 7.17
CA GLN A 709 -16.27 11.58 7.22
C GLN A 709 -17.03 10.64 8.15
N ALA A 710 -16.72 9.34 8.14
CA ALA A 710 -17.34 8.38 9.05
C ALA A 710 -17.04 8.72 10.52
N GLU A 711 -15.80 9.09 10.86
CA GLU A 711 -15.43 9.51 12.21
C GLU A 711 -16.01 10.87 12.58
N TYR A 712 -16.01 11.83 11.65
CA TYR A 712 -16.64 13.13 11.89
C TYR A 712 -18.10 12.98 12.33
N TYR A 713 -18.90 12.20 11.57
CA TYR A 713 -20.29 11.97 11.91
C TYR A 713 -20.51 11.02 13.11
N SER A 714 -19.47 10.26 13.48
CA SER A 714 -19.52 9.41 14.67
C SER A 714 -19.23 10.17 15.97
N GLU A 715 -18.34 11.19 15.93
CA GLU A 715 -17.82 11.84 17.11
C GLU A 715 -18.31 13.30 17.27
N SER A 716 -18.62 14.00 16.16
CA SER A 716 -19.13 15.37 16.23
C SER A 716 -20.55 15.38 16.81
N LYS A 717 -20.75 16.07 17.94
CA LYS A 717 -22.03 16.14 18.66
C LYS A 717 -22.50 14.76 19.18
N PHE A 718 -21.56 13.82 19.38
CA PHE A 718 -21.90 12.53 19.97
C PHE A 718 -22.38 12.71 21.41
N PHE A 719 -23.53 12.12 21.69
CA PHE A 719 -23.99 11.81 23.05
C PHE A 719 -24.69 10.44 23.00
N PRO A 720 -24.70 9.67 24.07
CA PRO A 720 -25.39 8.38 24.11
C PRO A 720 -26.87 8.55 23.70
N GLY A 721 -27.29 7.81 22.65
CA GLY A 721 -28.61 7.92 22.03
C GLY A 721 -28.73 8.91 20.86
N SER A 722 -27.63 9.52 20.39
CA SER A 722 -27.66 10.31 19.14
C SER A 722 -27.82 9.40 17.92
N THR A 723 -28.73 9.74 17.03
CA THR A 723 -29.02 8.94 15.79
C THR A 723 -28.17 9.35 14.61
N GLN A 724 -27.36 10.41 14.72
CA GLN A 724 -26.65 10.99 13.57
C GLN A 724 -25.66 10.01 12.94
N LYS A 725 -24.90 9.27 13.74
CA LYS A 725 -23.96 8.22 13.28
C LYS A 725 -24.69 7.11 12.54
N ALA A 726 -25.72 6.53 13.15
CA ALA A 726 -26.51 5.47 12.53
C ALA A 726 -27.19 5.96 11.25
N SER A 727 -27.68 7.20 11.23
CA SER A 727 -28.28 7.82 10.03
C SER A 727 -27.25 8.02 8.91
N PHE A 728 -26.06 8.54 9.20
CA PHE A 728 -25.01 8.73 8.19
C PHE A 728 -24.55 7.40 7.62
N LEU A 729 -24.17 6.45 8.47
CA LEU A 729 -23.71 5.12 8.04
C LEU A 729 -24.83 4.35 7.31
N GLY A 730 -26.08 4.49 7.74
CA GLY A 730 -27.24 3.90 7.09
C GLY A 730 -27.47 4.46 5.68
N THR A 731 -27.41 5.80 5.53
CA THR A 731 -27.55 6.45 4.20
C THR A 731 -26.37 6.06 3.30
N LEU A 732 -25.15 6.11 3.81
CA LEU A 732 -23.94 5.69 3.07
C LEU A 732 -24.05 4.24 2.60
N GLY A 733 -24.40 3.31 3.50
CA GLY A 733 -24.58 1.88 3.18
C GLY A 733 -25.66 1.67 2.12
N SER A 734 -26.79 2.37 2.22
CA SER A 734 -27.87 2.29 1.24
C SER A 734 -27.42 2.80 -0.15
N GLN A 735 -26.69 3.90 -0.19
CA GLN A 735 -26.12 4.42 -1.43
C GLN A 735 -25.08 3.46 -2.03
N MET A 736 -24.21 2.87 -1.20
CA MET A 736 -23.26 1.85 -1.67
C MET A 736 -24.00 0.66 -2.32
N PHE A 737 -25.10 0.18 -1.74
CA PHE A 737 -25.91 -0.89 -2.35
C PHE A 737 -26.54 -0.47 -3.68
N GLU A 738 -27.05 0.76 -3.79
CA GLU A 738 -27.58 1.27 -5.04
C GLU A 738 -26.53 1.34 -6.14
N GLU A 739 -25.33 1.83 -5.83
CA GLU A 739 -24.23 1.91 -6.79
C GLU A 739 -23.73 0.52 -7.20
N ILE A 740 -23.68 -0.46 -6.29
CA ILE A 740 -23.31 -1.85 -6.60
C ILE A 740 -24.25 -2.45 -7.66
N LYS A 741 -25.54 -2.13 -7.62
CA LYS A 741 -26.52 -2.56 -8.63
C LYS A 741 -26.19 -2.06 -10.05
N GLY A 742 -25.49 -0.94 -10.14
CA GLY A 742 -25.11 -0.29 -11.40
C GLY A 742 -23.76 -0.75 -11.98
N LEU A 743 -22.97 -1.54 -11.25
CA LEU A 743 -21.62 -1.92 -11.65
C LEU A 743 -21.59 -2.67 -13.00
N LYS A 744 -20.58 -2.35 -13.80
CA LYS A 744 -20.26 -3.09 -15.02
C LYS A 744 -19.56 -4.41 -14.70
N ALA A 745 -19.55 -5.36 -15.62
CA ALA A 745 -18.95 -6.69 -15.44
C ALA A 745 -17.51 -6.64 -14.89
N LYS A 746 -16.66 -5.76 -15.40
CA LYS A 746 -15.28 -5.57 -14.89
C LYS A 746 -15.26 -5.10 -13.45
N GLN A 747 -16.08 -4.12 -13.09
CA GLN A 747 -16.18 -3.62 -11.71
C GLN A 747 -16.76 -4.67 -10.77
N GLN A 748 -17.72 -5.50 -11.23
CA GLN A 748 -18.24 -6.62 -10.44
C GLN A 748 -17.13 -7.63 -10.12
N LEU A 749 -16.32 -8.01 -11.12
CA LEU A 749 -15.17 -8.89 -10.93
C LEU A 749 -14.10 -8.27 -10.01
N GLU A 750 -13.81 -6.99 -10.18
CA GLU A 750 -12.89 -6.24 -9.34
C GLU A 750 -13.39 -6.21 -7.89
N LEU A 751 -14.68 -6.00 -7.67
CA LEU A 751 -15.31 -6.06 -6.35
C LEU A 751 -15.17 -7.46 -5.73
N VAL A 752 -15.51 -8.51 -6.47
CA VAL A 752 -15.39 -9.91 -5.99
C VAL A 752 -13.93 -10.21 -5.60
N PHE A 753 -12.95 -9.86 -6.43
CA PHE A 753 -11.54 -10.10 -6.12
C PHE A 753 -11.06 -9.27 -4.92
N SER A 754 -11.58 -8.05 -4.76
CA SER A 754 -11.28 -7.21 -3.60
C SER A 754 -11.86 -7.80 -2.31
N LEU A 755 -13.08 -8.34 -2.36
CA LEU A 755 -13.69 -9.01 -1.21
C LEU A 755 -12.96 -10.30 -0.84
N VAL A 756 -12.54 -11.11 -1.82
CA VAL A 756 -11.72 -12.31 -1.57
C VAL A 756 -10.37 -11.94 -0.94
N ASP A 757 -9.71 -10.89 -1.44
CA ASP A 757 -8.46 -10.39 -0.86
C ASP A 757 -8.64 -9.94 0.61
N LEU A 758 -9.78 -9.32 0.93
CA LEU A 758 -10.13 -8.91 2.30
C LEU A 758 -10.46 -10.10 3.21
N LEU A 759 -11.07 -11.16 2.67
CA LEU A 759 -11.28 -12.42 3.37
C LEU A 759 -9.95 -13.11 3.69
N GLU A 760 -9.01 -13.18 2.73
CA GLU A 760 -7.66 -13.70 2.96
C GLU A 760 -6.85 -12.89 3.99
N LYS A 761 -7.12 -11.58 4.08
CA LYS A 761 -6.49 -10.66 5.04
C LYS A 761 -7.16 -10.63 6.39
N ASN A 762 -8.19 -11.44 6.61
CA ASN A 762 -9.03 -11.41 7.82
C ASN A 762 -9.68 -10.03 8.11
N GLU A 763 -9.85 -9.17 7.08
CA GLU A 763 -10.59 -7.90 7.21
C GLU A 763 -12.11 -8.12 7.08
N ILE A 764 -12.51 -9.25 6.46
CA ILE A 764 -13.84 -9.82 6.55
C ILE A 764 -13.71 -11.18 7.25
N GLN A 765 -14.54 -11.41 8.26
CA GLN A 765 -14.59 -12.66 9.02
C GLN A 765 -16.02 -13.20 9.02
N LEU A 766 -16.19 -14.50 8.76
CA LEU A 766 -17.49 -15.14 8.60
C LEU A 766 -17.69 -16.27 9.64
N ALA A 767 -18.69 -16.16 10.48
CA ALA A 767 -19.05 -17.19 11.45
C ALA A 767 -20.50 -17.63 11.20
N PHE A 768 -20.70 -18.86 10.75
CA PHE A 768 -22.01 -19.44 10.52
C PHE A 768 -22.40 -20.41 11.63
N ASN A 769 -23.68 -20.45 11.99
CA ASN A 769 -24.23 -21.44 12.92
C ASN A 769 -24.44 -22.79 12.24
N ASN A 770 -24.57 -22.80 10.92
CA ASN A 770 -24.61 -24.04 10.13
C ASN A 770 -23.23 -24.70 10.12
N GLY A 771 -23.15 -25.96 10.57
CA GLY A 771 -21.87 -26.65 10.74
C GLY A 771 -21.12 -26.92 9.44
N GLU A 772 -21.79 -27.06 8.30
CA GLU A 772 -21.14 -27.23 7.00
C GLU A 772 -20.53 -25.89 6.51
N ALA A 773 -21.29 -24.81 6.53
CA ALA A 773 -20.80 -23.49 6.17
C ALA A 773 -19.67 -23.04 7.11
N ALA A 774 -19.78 -23.30 8.42
CA ALA A 774 -18.73 -23.02 9.39
C ALA A 774 -17.43 -23.78 9.09
N ARG A 775 -17.54 -25.06 8.71
CA ARG A 775 -16.37 -25.86 8.32
C ARG A 775 -15.72 -25.31 7.06
N LEU A 776 -16.51 -25.03 6.02
CA LEU A 776 -16.01 -24.47 4.75
C LEU A 776 -15.30 -23.12 4.96
N THR A 777 -15.85 -22.21 5.76
CA THR A 777 -15.21 -20.92 6.06
C THR A 777 -13.90 -21.09 6.82
N ASN A 778 -13.83 -22.07 7.74
CA ASN A 778 -12.58 -22.37 8.46
C ASN A 778 -11.53 -23.01 7.55
N ASP A 779 -11.92 -23.94 6.67
CA ASP A 779 -11.02 -24.57 5.71
C ASP A 779 -10.42 -23.56 4.72
N LEU A 780 -11.17 -22.52 4.39
CA LEU A 780 -10.73 -21.39 3.56
C LEU A 780 -9.91 -20.34 4.33
N GLY A 781 -9.86 -20.42 5.66
CA GLY A 781 -9.21 -19.41 6.50
C GLY A 781 -10.04 -18.13 6.71
N TRP A 782 -11.32 -18.11 6.31
CA TRP A 782 -12.20 -16.93 6.37
C TRP A 782 -12.98 -16.80 7.68
N GLY A 783 -12.89 -17.82 8.53
CA GLY A 783 -13.60 -17.87 9.81
C GLY A 783 -12.94 -17.04 10.93
N GLY A 784 -11.76 -16.46 10.71
CA GLY A 784 -11.01 -15.74 11.74
C GLY A 784 -10.69 -16.61 12.97
N THR A 785 -10.62 -17.93 12.81
CA THR A 785 -10.33 -18.87 13.89
C THR A 785 -8.84 -19.01 14.15
N MET A 786 -8.48 -19.32 15.39
CA MET A 786 -7.08 -19.59 15.73
C MET A 786 -6.60 -20.88 15.06
N TYR A 787 -5.51 -20.82 14.31
CA TYR A 787 -4.97 -21.96 13.57
C TYR A 787 -4.64 -23.16 14.46
N GLN A 788 -5.19 -24.33 14.13
CA GLN A 788 -5.04 -25.58 14.87
C GLN A 788 -4.20 -26.63 14.15
N GLY A 789 -3.65 -26.30 12.96
CA GLY A 789 -2.88 -27.26 12.17
C GLY A 789 -1.65 -27.75 12.90
N LYS A 790 -1.35 -29.02 12.68
CA LYS A 790 -0.13 -29.68 13.18
C LYS A 790 0.73 -30.09 12.00
N CYS A 791 2.02 -30.16 12.23
CA CYS A 791 2.91 -30.74 11.26
C CYS A 791 2.70 -32.26 11.17
N THR A 792 2.50 -32.78 9.96
CA THR A 792 2.27 -34.22 9.69
C THR A 792 3.51 -34.96 9.22
N LYS A 793 4.62 -34.24 8.93
CA LYS A 793 5.90 -34.85 8.52
C LYS A 793 6.57 -35.51 9.71
N GLU A 794 7.34 -36.59 9.46
CA GLU A 794 8.24 -37.14 10.47
C GLU A 794 9.31 -36.10 10.87
N ASN A 795 9.69 -36.09 12.12
CA ASN A 795 10.71 -35.18 12.66
C ASN A 795 10.37 -33.70 12.40
N CYS A 796 9.11 -33.31 12.62
CA CYS A 796 8.67 -31.98 12.41
C CYS A 796 8.41 -31.23 13.72
N PHE A 797 8.89 -30.00 13.79
CA PHE A 797 8.57 -29.03 14.84
C PHE A 797 7.58 -27.99 14.31
N SER A 798 6.42 -27.87 14.96
CA SER A 798 5.39 -26.89 14.61
C SER A 798 5.42 -25.73 15.58
N ASP A 799 5.72 -24.54 15.09
CA ASP A 799 5.69 -23.30 15.85
C ASP A 799 4.45 -22.46 15.49
N TYR A 800 4.08 -21.55 16.37
CA TYR A 800 2.92 -20.67 16.19
C TYR A 800 3.15 -19.33 16.86
N LEU A 801 2.74 -18.26 16.21
CA LEU A 801 2.76 -16.91 16.75
C LEU A 801 1.50 -16.15 16.34
N PHE A 802 0.80 -15.58 17.32
CA PHE A 802 -0.29 -14.65 17.08
C PHE A 802 -0.18 -13.49 18.07
N VAL A 803 0.10 -12.30 17.55
CA VAL A 803 0.23 -11.06 18.33
C VAL A 803 -1.08 -10.30 18.24
N VAL A 804 -1.76 -10.15 19.36
CA VAL A 804 -3.09 -9.53 19.47
C VAL A 804 -3.04 -8.31 20.36
N ASP A 805 -3.29 -7.17 19.78
CA ASP A 805 -3.40 -5.88 20.46
C ASP A 805 -4.86 -5.59 20.85
N SER A 806 -5.05 -4.96 21.99
CA SER A 806 -6.33 -4.39 22.42
C SER A 806 -6.11 -3.01 23.02
N ASN A 807 -6.57 -1.98 22.31
CA ASN A 807 -6.43 -0.59 22.74
C ASN A 807 -7.39 -0.28 23.88
N PHE A 808 -6.85 -0.12 25.09
CA PHE A 808 -7.57 0.30 26.29
C PHE A 808 -7.34 1.77 26.64
N GLY A 809 -6.82 2.54 25.70
CA GLY A 809 -6.67 4.00 25.84
C GLY A 809 -7.95 4.79 25.62
N VAL A 810 -9.02 4.15 25.13
CA VAL A 810 -10.29 4.81 24.78
C VAL A 810 -10.03 6.02 23.86
N ASN A 811 -9.20 5.81 22.85
CA ASN A 811 -8.78 6.80 21.87
C ASN A 811 -8.56 6.15 20.50
N LYS A 812 -8.33 6.94 19.45
CA LYS A 812 -8.11 6.46 18.09
C LYS A 812 -6.60 6.34 17.74
N THR A 813 -5.75 6.08 18.74
CA THR A 813 -4.29 6.08 18.58
C THR A 813 -3.79 5.05 17.58
N ASN A 814 -4.51 3.95 17.35
CA ASN A 814 -4.14 2.99 16.31
C ASN A 814 -4.05 3.60 14.91
N TYR A 815 -4.69 4.75 14.66
CA TYR A 815 -4.52 5.52 13.43
C TYR A 815 -3.09 6.07 13.25
N PHE A 816 -2.38 6.33 14.34
CA PHE A 816 -1.03 6.90 14.37
C PHE A 816 0.02 5.87 14.75
N LEU A 817 -0.36 4.61 14.90
CA LEU A 817 0.51 3.56 15.39
C LEU A 817 1.09 2.73 14.27
N SER A 818 2.39 2.50 14.29
CA SER A 818 3.02 1.45 13.51
C SER A 818 3.48 0.31 14.42
N ARG A 819 3.53 -0.91 13.85
CA ARG A 819 4.01 -2.11 14.53
C ARG A 819 4.86 -2.94 13.57
N ASN A 820 6.03 -3.39 14.06
CA ASN A 820 6.86 -4.37 13.37
C ASN A 820 7.18 -5.54 14.30
N ILE A 821 7.30 -6.73 13.75
CA ILE A 821 7.59 -7.96 14.48
C ILE A 821 8.90 -8.53 13.98
N GLU A 822 9.82 -8.79 14.92
CA GLU A 822 11.08 -9.50 14.66
C GLU A 822 11.12 -10.77 15.50
N GLN A 823 11.48 -11.88 14.91
CA GLN A 823 11.63 -13.14 15.58
C GLN A 823 12.99 -13.76 15.26
N VAL A 824 13.76 -14.07 16.28
CA VAL A 824 14.97 -14.88 16.15
C VAL A 824 14.65 -16.27 16.67
N VAL A 825 14.85 -17.27 15.82
CA VAL A 825 14.62 -18.69 16.13
C VAL A 825 15.97 -19.40 16.07
N ASP A 826 16.38 -19.99 17.18
CA ASP A 826 17.61 -20.79 17.27
C ASP A 826 17.26 -22.27 17.50
N ILE A 827 17.50 -23.08 16.48
CA ILE A 827 17.22 -24.52 16.51
C ILE A 827 18.50 -25.25 16.96
N ASN A 828 18.48 -25.73 18.20
CA ASN A 828 19.57 -26.50 18.79
C ASN A 828 19.22 -27.98 18.86
N GLU A 829 20.19 -28.83 19.30
CA GLU A 829 19.98 -30.28 19.42
C GLU A 829 18.84 -30.67 20.36
N SER A 830 18.65 -29.91 21.44
CA SER A 830 17.67 -30.19 22.52
C SER A 830 16.57 -29.16 22.69
N LEU A 831 16.73 -27.95 22.15
CA LEU A 831 15.81 -26.84 22.32
C LEU A 831 15.59 -26.12 21.00
N VAL A 832 14.42 -25.53 20.85
CA VAL A 832 14.18 -24.40 19.97
C VAL A 832 13.97 -23.16 20.83
N GLU A 833 14.90 -22.22 20.75
CA GLU A 833 14.86 -20.95 21.49
C GLU A 833 14.35 -19.84 20.59
N ARG A 834 13.54 -18.95 21.13
CA ARG A 834 12.98 -17.82 20.39
C ARG A 834 13.13 -16.53 21.17
N THR A 835 13.53 -15.49 20.45
CA THR A 835 13.42 -14.10 20.91
C THR A 835 12.47 -13.39 19.98
N LEU A 836 11.30 -12.97 20.52
CA LEU A 836 10.31 -12.17 19.83
C LEU A 836 10.49 -10.71 20.23
N LYS A 837 10.51 -9.81 19.26
CA LYS A 837 10.41 -8.38 19.47
C LYS A 837 9.18 -7.85 18.76
N VAL A 838 8.39 -7.04 19.44
CA VAL A 838 7.28 -6.29 18.89
C VAL A 838 7.59 -4.82 19.07
N ASN A 839 7.92 -4.17 17.96
CA ASN A 839 8.32 -2.77 17.94
C ASN A 839 7.10 -1.91 17.66
N TYR A 840 6.76 -0.98 18.54
CA TYR A 840 5.68 -0.02 18.41
C TYR A 840 6.24 1.38 18.23
N GLU A 841 5.66 2.17 17.33
CA GLU A 841 5.92 3.59 17.18
C GLU A 841 4.60 4.35 17.22
N ASN A 842 4.44 5.23 18.17
CA ASN A 842 3.28 6.10 18.31
C ASN A 842 3.60 7.50 17.78
N MET A 843 3.07 7.84 16.62
CA MET A 843 3.27 9.13 15.94
C MET A 843 2.23 10.19 16.32
N ALA A 844 1.33 9.92 17.28
CA ALA A 844 0.39 10.92 17.78
C ALA A 844 1.13 12.12 18.37
N LYS A 845 0.72 13.34 17.98
CA LYS A 845 1.39 14.60 18.36
C LYS A 845 0.92 15.20 19.69
N SER A 846 -0.25 14.80 20.17
CA SER A 846 -0.81 15.26 21.44
C SER A 846 -1.55 14.13 22.15
N ASN A 847 -1.83 14.34 23.46
CA ASN A 847 -2.68 13.44 24.25
C ASN A 847 -4.19 13.74 24.09
N ASP A 848 -4.53 14.75 23.30
CA ASP A 848 -5.91 15.10 23.04
C ASP A 848 -6.53 14.12 22.05
N PHE A 849 -7.82 13.84 22.23
CA PHE A 849 -8.57 13.04 21.28
C PHE A 849 -8.47 13.66 19.87
N PRO A 850 -8.27 12.83 18.84
CA PRO A 850 -8.36 11.39 18.78
C PRO A 850 -7.01 10.67 18.99
N GLY A 851 -5.90 11.40 19.12
CA GLY A 851 -4.58 10.85 19.46
C GLY A 851 -4.48 10.43 20.91
N GLY A 852 -3.26 10.31 21.39
CA GLY A 852 -2.95 10.05 22.79
C GLY A 852 -1.96 8.93 23.02
N GLN A 853 -1.72 8.64 24.28
CA GLN A 853 -0.93 7.51 24.69
C GLN A 853 -1.61 6.21 24.26
N TYR A 854 -0.86 5.29 23.66
CA TYR A 854 -1.36 3.96 23.32
C TYR A 854 -1.28 3.05 24.55
N LYS A 855 -2.41 2.75 25.15
CA LYS A 855 -2.53 1.81 26.25
C LYS A 855 -3.03 0.48 25.72
N ASN A 856 -2.12 -0.46 25.52
CA ASN A 856 -2.37 -1.74 24.87
C ASN A 856 -2.36 -2.90 25.85
N TYR A 857 -3.44 -3.66 25.94
CA TYR A 857 -3.37 -4.98 26.54
C TYR A 857 -2.93 -5.97 25.46
N LEU A 858 -1.61 -6.22 25.43
CA LEU A 858 -0.98 -7.10 24.47
C LEU A 858 -1.15 -8.55 24.90
N ARG A 859 -1.61 -9.41 23.98
CA ARG A 859 -1.70 -10.86 24.15
C ARG A 859 -0.89 -11.54 23.06
N VAL A 860 0.06 -12.37 23.46
CA VAL A 860 0.87 -13.19 22.56
C VAL A 860 0.47 -14.65 22.74
N TYR A 861 0.01 -15.26 21.64
CA TYR A 861 -0.37 -16.68 21.61
C TYR A 861 0.75 -17.50 21.01
N LEU A 862 1.18 -18.51 21.76
CA LEU A 862 2.32 -19.36 21.49
C LEU A 862 1.90 -20.85 21.56
N PRO A 863 2.73 -21.81 21.09
CA PRO A 863 2.52 -23.23 21.34
C PRO A 863 2.34 -23.51 22.83
N ILE A 864 1.47 -24.45 23.19
CA ILE A 864 1.10 -24.70 24.60
C ILE A 864 2.28 -25.08 25.49
N ASN A 865 3.26 -25.80 24.94
CA ASN A 865 4.41 -26.36 25.65
C ASN A 865 5.66 -25.46 25.68
N VAL A 866 5.50 -24.14 25.41
CA VAL A 866 6.63 -23.22 25.57
C VAL A 866 6.95 -22.92 27.04
N ASN A 867 8.23 -22.76 27.36
CA ASN A 867 8.71 -22.21 28.61
C ASN A 867 9.06 -20.74 28.39
N LEU A 868 8.32 -19.85 29.06
CA LEU A 868 8.60 -18.42 29.05
C LEU A 868 9.76 -18.11 29.98
N THR A 869 10.77 -17.38 29.48
CA THR A 869 11.96 -17.05 30.27
C THR A 869 11.92 -15.60 30.76
N GLN A 870 11.56 -14.66 29.89
CA GLN A 870 11.59 -13.22 30.20
C GLN A 870 10.65 -12.44 29.31
N ILE A 871 10.04 -11.40 29.89
CA ILE A 871 9.36 -10.33 29.13
C ILE A 871 9.91 -8.99 29.61
N SER A 872 10.23 -8.10 28.70
CA SER A 872 10.64 -6.73 29.00
C SER A 872 10.13 -5.75 27.95
N VAL A 873 10.00 -4.51 28.33
CA VAL A 873 9.78 -3.37 27.43
C VAL A 873 11.00 -2.48 27.48
N VAL A 874 11.46 -2.04 26.31
CA VAL A 874 12.58 -1.12 26.13
C VAL A 874 12.04 0.14 25.50
N ASP A 875 12.25 1.27 26.15
CA ASP A 875 12.07 2.59 25.54
C ASP A 875 13.28 2.87 24.64
N ASP A 876 13.06 2.91 23.33
CA ASP A 876 14.14 3.01 22.34
C ASP A 876 14.91 4.35 22.44
N LYS A 877 14.27 5.42 22.97
CA LYS A 877 14.89 6.75 23.09
C LYS A 877 15.85 6.83 24.29
N THR A 878 15.47 6.24 25.40
CA THR A 878 16.24 6.28 26.66
C THR A 878 17.06 5.04 26.90
N ASN A 879 16.85 3.98 26.15
CA ASN A 879 17.39 2.63 26.38
C ASN A 879 17.01 2.06 27.77
N SER A 880 16.01 2.63 28.43
CA SER A 880 15.55 2.11 29.70
C SER A 880 14.77 0.81 29.49
N ARG A 881 15.06 -0.20 30.33
CA ARG A 881 14.44 -1.52 30.24
C ARG A 881 13.61 -1.78 31.48
N LYS A 882 12.32 -2.01 31.31
CA LYS A 882 11.43 -2.56 32.34
C LYS A 882 11.29 -4.05 32.13
N ILE A 883 11.62 -4.87 33.16
CA ILE A 883 11.33 -6.30 33.16
C ILE A 883 10.00 -6.51 33.86
N TYR A 884 9.10 -7.28 33.26
CA TYR A 884 7.81 -7.62 33.87
C TYR A 884 7.98 -8.69 34.93
N THR A 885 7.29 -8.48 36.04
CA THR A 885 7.19 -9.45 37.16
C THR A 885 6.05 -10.44 36.91
N ALA A 886 6.03 -11.56 37.62
CA ALA A 886 5.03 -12.60 37.39
C ALA A 886 3.58 -12.15 37.69
N ASP A 887 3.38 -11.16 38.58
CA ASP A 887 2.08 -10.57 38.89
C ASP A 887 1.57 -9.60 37.84
N GLU A 888 2.45 -9.03 36.98
CA GLU A 888 2.08 -8.18 35.87
C GLU A 888 1.71 -8.99 34.61
N ILE A 889 2.02 -10.29 34.58
CA ILE A 889 1.81 -11.17 33.45
C ILE A 889 0.65 -12.12 33.74
N ARG A 890 -0.26 -12.27 32.79
CA ARG A 890 -1.32 -13.27 32.83
C ARG A 890 -1.01 -14.39 31.83
N ILE A 891 -0.94 -15.61 32.34
CA ILE A 891 -0.75 -16.80 31.49
C ILE A 891 -2.01 -17.65 31.57
N LYS A 892 -2.60 -17.96 30.39
CA LYS A 892 -3.79 -18.80 30.27
C LYS A 892 -3.56 -19.83 29.16
N GLU A 893 -4.33 -20.89 29.19
CA GLU A 893 -4.48 -21.81 28.07
C GLU A 893 -5.80 -21.54 27.36
N ILE A 894 -5.71 -21.15 26.08
CA ILE A 894 -6.87 -20.82 25.25
C ILE A 894 -6.72 -21.52 23.90
N ASN A 895 -7.72 -22.33 23.54
CA ASN A 895 -7.77 -23.03 22.24
C ASN A 895 -6.49 -23.87 21.96
N GLY A 896 -5.93 -24.52 22.98
CA GLY A 896 -4.71 -25.32 22.86
C GLY A 896 -3.42 -24.51 22.59
N LYS A 897 -3.46 -23.21 22.87
CA LYS A 897 -2.33 -22.28 22.82
C LYS A 897 -2.06 -21.68 24.21
N LYS A 898 -0.84 -21.28 24.44
CA LYS A 898 -0.46 -20.48 25.61
C LYS A 898 -0.69 -19.02 25.30
N GLU A 899 -1.65 -18.39 25.95
CA GLU A 899 -1.85 -16.93 25.97
C GLU A 899 -0.91 -16.32 27.00
N VAL A 900 -0.15 -15.32 26.62
CA VAL A 900 0.66 -14.49 27.51
C VAL A 900 0.19 -13.05 27.37
N GLY A 901 -0.51 -12.55 28.38
CA GLY A 901 -1.14 -11.22 28.37
C GLY A 901 -0.52 -10.26 29.38
N PHE A 902 -0.29 -9.01 29.00
CA PHE A 902 0.24 -7.94 29.84
C PHE A 902 -0.02 -6.57 29.24
N LEU A 903 0.06 -5.52 30.08
CA LEU A 903 -0.20 -4.16 29.67
C LEU A 903 1.08 -3.50 29.13
N VAL A 904 1.01 -2.93 27.93
CA VAL A 904 2.07 -2.13 27.29
C VAL A 904 1.56 -0.71 27.12
N THR A 905 2.40 0.27 27.37
CA THR A 905 2.06 1.68 27.16
C THR A 905 3.10 2.31 26.25
N VAL A 906 2.66 2.92 25.14
CA VAL A 906 3.52 3.64 24.20
C VAL A 906 3.13 5.12 24.25
N PRO A 907 3.97 5.98 24.83
CA PRO A 907 3.70 7.42 24.89
C PRO A 907 3.63 8.05 23.50
N ILE A 908 3.09 9.24 23.40
CA ILE A 908 3.10 10.02 22.15
C ILE A 908 4.54 10.30 21.70
N LEU A 909 4.77 10.31 20.39
CA LEU A 909 6.08 10.58 19.78
C LEU A 909 7.20 9.69 20.35
N SER A 910 6.88 8.43 20.68
CA SER A 910 7.85 7.48 21.22
C SER A 910 7.80 6.11 20.52
N LYS A 911 8.89 5.38 20.72
CA LYS A 911 9.04 4.00 20.27
C LYS A 911 9.29 3.11 21.50
N GLU A 912 8.54 2.01 21.55
CA GLU A 912 8.67 1.02 22.61
C GLU A 912 8.84 -0.38 21.99
N THR A 913 9.86 -1.10 22.41
CA THR A 913 10.11 -2.47 21.98
C THR A 913 9.76 -3.47 23.08
N VAL A 914 8.76 -4.30 22.84
CA VAL A 914 8.47 -5.47 23.67
C VAL A 914 9.40 -6.60 23.27
N GLU A 915 10.21 -7.12 24.20
CA GLU A 915 11.07 -8.29 24.00
C GLU A 915 10.60 -9.46 24.86
N MET A 916 10.34 -10.62 24.22
CA MET A 916 9.91 -11.85 24.88
C MET A 916 10.85 -12.99 24.51
N LYS A 917 11.38 -13.72 25.51
CA LYS A 917 12.23 -14.89 25.35
C LYS A 917 11.52 -16.14 25.83
N TYR A 918 11.51 -17.17 25.01
CA TYR A 918 10.85 -18.44 25.32
C TYR A 918 11.50 -19.60 24.55
N SER A 919 11.33 -20.82 25.07
CA SER A 919 11.92 -22.02 24.47
C SER A 919 10.94 -23.19 24.49
N SER A 920 11.21 -24.19 23.68
CA SER A 920 10.52 -25.50 23.70
C SER A 920 11.54 -26.61 23.54
N ALA A 921 11.25 -27.75 24.15
CA ALA A 921 12.05 -28.95 23.96
C ALA A 921 12.03 -29.40 22.49
N ASN A 922 13.17 -29.83 21.99
CA ASN A 922 13.40 -30.41 20.68
C ASN A 922 14.33 -31.58 20.77
N THR A 923 14.41 -32.41 19.77
CA THR A 923 15.39 -33.51 19.68
C THR A 923 15.82 -33.67 18.23
N LEU A 924 17.04 -33.23 17.93
CA LEU A 924 17.70 -33.47 16.64
C LEU A 924 18.60 -34.69 16.66
N THR A 925 19.00 -35.13 17.85
CA THR A 925 19.94 -36.25 18.02
C THR A 925 19.41 -37.52 17.34
N GLY A 926 20.25 -38.16 16.52
CA GLY A 926 19.89 -39.35 15.76
C GLY A 926 19.00 -39.14 14.56
N LYS A 927 18.82 -37.89 14.10
CA LYS A 927 18.03 -37.53 12.92
C LYS A 927 18.94 -37.05 11.79
N ASP A 928 18.60 -37.42 10.55
CA ASP A 928 19.27 -36.96 9.34
C ASP A 928 18.47 -35.89 8.62
N LYS A 929 17.16 -35.77 8.95
CA LYS A 929 16.25 -34.73 8.43
C LYS A 929 15.38 -34.18 9.54
N PHE A 930 15.07 -32.87 9.43
CA PHE A 930 14.21 -32.15 10.36
C PHE A 930 13.43 -31.07 9.63
N SER A 931 12.17 -30.94 9.98
CA SER A 931 11.31 -29.88 9.42
C SER A 931 10.91 -28.91 10.51
N TYR A 932 11.17 -27.63 10.33
CA TYR A 932 10.64 -26.55 11.15
C TYR A 932 9.51 -25.86 10.37
N VAL A 933 8.33 -25.76 10.95
CA VAL A 933 7.17 -25.09 10.35
C VAL A 933 6.64 -24.06 11.34
N SER A 934 6.61 -22.81 10.97
CA SER A 934 6.04 -21.72 11.75
C SER A 934 4.81 -21.17 11.07
N TYR A 935 3.76 -20.92 11.83
CA TYR A 935 2.55 -20.25 11.40
C TYR A 935 2.40 -18.94 12.18
N VAL A 936 2.45 -17.81 11.47
CA VAL A 936 2.25 -16.48 12.05
C VAL A 936 0.91 -15.96 11.61
N GLN A 937 0.01 -15.79 12.57
CA GLN A 937 -1.37 -15.35 12.33
C GLN A 937 -1.47 -13.83 12.39
N LYS A 938 -2.23 -13.24 11.44
CA LYS A 938 -2.49 -11.81 11.35
C LYS A 938 -3.73 -11.43 12.18
N GLN A 939 -3.61 -10.41 12.99
CA GLN A 939 -4.77 -9.79 13.65
C GLN A 939 -5.59 -8.97 12.64
N SER A 940 -6.92 -9.16 12.61
CA SER A 940 -7.84 -8.32 11.85
C SER A 940 -7.77 -6.85 12.31
N GLY A 941 -7.95 -5.92 11.39
CA GLY A 941 -7.96 -4.48 11.66
C GLY A 941 -6.59 -3.87 11.92
N PHE A 942 -5.53 -4.66 12.14
CA PHE A 942 -4.17 -4.12 12.14
C PHE A 942 -3.66 -4.06 10.71
N GLY A 943 -3.22 -2.88 10.29
CA GLY A 943 -2.68 -2.65 8.94
C GLY A 943 -1.41 -3.46 8.66
N ASP A 944 -0.69 -3.10 7.62
CA ASP A 944 0.56 -3.76 7.24
C ASP A 944 1.56 -3.77 8.42
N THR A 945 1.98 -4.96 8.80
CA THR A 945 3.00 -5.18 9.84
C THR A 945 4.23 -5.80 9.17
N GLY A 946 5.41 -5.24 9.36
CA GLY A 946 6.65 -5.90 8.96
C GLY A 946 6.90 -7.14 9.82
N LEU A 947 7.29 -8.26 9.19
CA LEU A 947 7.68 -9.48 9.86
C LEU A 947 9.05 -9.93 9.37
N ALA A 948 10.05 -9.88 10.25
CA ALA A 948 11.37 -10.44 10.01
C ALA A 948 11.58 -11.66 10.91
N THR A 949 11.85 -12.83 10.31
CA THR A 949 12.17 -14.06 11.06
C THR A 949 13.54 -14.57 10.66
N LEU A 950 14.47 -14.59 11.60
CA LEU A 950 15.82 -15.13 11.42
C LEU A 950 15.88 -16.53 12.04
N VAL A 951 16.12 -17.55 11.21
CA VAL A 951 16.23 -18.94 11.65
C VAL A 951 17.67 -19.39 11.57
N SER A 952 18.23 -19.78 12.71
CA SER A 952 19.54 -20.43 12.83
C SER A 952 19.39 -21.92 13.17
N PHE A 953 20.34 -22.69 12.72
CA PHE A 953 20.40 -24.16 12.89
C PHE A 953 21.87 -24.62 13.06
N PRO A 954 22.12 -25.86 13.59
CA PRO A 954 23.48 -26.35 13.82
C PRO A 954 24.32 -26.37 12.53
N ARG A 955 25.62 -26.14 12.65
CA ARG A 955 26.54 -25.96 11.49
C ARG A 955 26.65 -27.17 10.57
N ASP A 956 26.38 -28.36 11.08
CA ASP A 956 26.39 -29.61 10.32
C ASP A 956 25.08 -29.88 9.55
N TRP A 957 24.10 -29.00 9.65
CA TRP A 957 22.83 -29.05 8.95
C TRP A 957 22.74 -28.03 7.82
N GLN A 958 22.06 -28.40 6.74
CA GLN A 958 21.84 -27.50 5.59
C GLN A 958 20.36 -27.43 5.20
N PRO A 959 19.87 -26.29 4.72
CA PRO A 959 18.49 -26.16 4.23
C PRO A 959 18.34 -26.91 2.90
N LEU A 960 17.42 -27.89 2.87
CA LEU A 960 17.05 -28.66 1.69
C LEU A 960 15.88 -28.02 0.94
N GLN A 961 14.90 -27.49 1.67
CA GLN A 961 13.76 -26.79 1.14
C GLN A 961 13.38 -25.64 2.06
N VAL A 962 13.08 -24.48 1.47
CA VAL A 962 12.71 -23.26 2.19
C VAL A 962 11.48 -22.62 1.51
N GLU A 963 10.42 -22.40 2.24
CA GLU A 963 9.18 -21.82 1.75
C GLU A 963 8.55 -20.89 2.82
N PRO A 964 8.20 -19.63 2.47
CA PRO A 964 8.52 -18.93 1.23
C PRO A 964 10.03 -18.71 1.07
N GLN A 965 10.45 -18.15 -0.07
CA GLN A 965 11.87 -17.87 -0.32
C GLN A 965 12.48 -17.01 0.79
N ALA A 966 13.66 -17.40 1.29
CA ALA A 966 14.42 -16.66 2.30
C ALA A 966 15.81 -16.31 1.79
N SER A 967 16.43 -15.30 2.38
CA SER A 967 17.83 -14.93 2.11
C SER A 967 18.77 -15.61 3.10
N MET A 968 19.94 -16.05 2.64
CA MET A 968 21.01 -16.52 3.53
C MET A 968 21.84 -15.34 4.02
N VAL A 969 21.87 -15.13 5.33
CA VAL A 969 22.64 -14.04 5.97
C VAL A 969 23.49 -14.65 7.09
N GLY A 970 24.81 -14.64 6.95
CA GLY A 970 25.73 -15.21 7.95
C GLY A 970 25.45 -16.67 8.32
N GLY A 971 25.10 -17.51 7.35
CA GLY A 971 24.76 -18.92 7.57
C GLY A 971 23.38 -19.16 8.22
N LYS A 972 22.51 -18.16 8.26
CA LYS A 972 21.13 -18.20 8.80
C LYS A 972 20.13 -17.84 7.73
N LEU A 973 18.90 -18.30 7.86
CA LEU A 973 17.79 -17.98 6.95
C LEU A 973 17.02 -16.77 7.47
N LEU A 974 16.95 -15.71 6.65
CA LEU A 974 16.16 -14.52 6.93
C LEU A 974 14.92 -14.51 6.02
N PHE A 975 13.75 -14.62 6.65
CA PHE A 975 12.45 -14.36 6.05
C PHE A 975 12.08 -12.92 6.33
N ASN A 976 11.86 -12.13 5.29
CA ASN A 976 11.39 -10.75 5.40
C ASN A 976 10.05 -10.63 4.65
N GLN A 977 8.96 -10.47 5.38
CA GLN A 977 7.59 -10.57 4.90
C GLN A 977 6.74 -9.38 5.38
N LYS A 978 5.66 -9.11 4.66
CA LYS A 978 4.55 -8.29 5.17
C LYS A 978 3.48 -9.19 5.78
N LEU A 979 3.18 -9.02 7.05
CA LEU A 979 2.10 -9.74 7.74
C LEU A 979 0.76 -9.05 7.44
N ASN A 980 0.36 -9.03 6.17
CA ASN A 980 -0.94 -8.54 5.72
C ASN A 980 -2.00 -9.65 5.58
N LYS A 981 -1.59 -10.90 5.68
CA LYS A 981 -2.39 -12.11 5.84
C LYS A 981 -1.60 -13.13 6.65
N ASP A 982 -2.23 -14.23 7.01
CA ASP A 982 -1.55 -15.32 7.71
C ASP A 982 -0.37 -15.86 6.90
N ILE A 983 0.75 -16.09 7.57
CA ILE A 983 2.00 -16.54 6.93
C ILE A 983 2.40 -17.89 7.50
N LYS A 984 2.64 -18.85 6.60
CA LYS A 984 3.25 -20.13 6.91
C LYS A 984 4.68 -20.14 6.38
N MET A 985 5.65 -20.39 7.24
CA MET A 985 7.06 -20.55 6.90
C MET A 985 7.48 -21.98 7.15
N GLY A 986 8.23 -22.57 6.24
CA GLY A 986 8.75 -23.94 6.33
C GLY A 986 10.23 -23.98 5.99
N VAL A 987 11.01 -24.69 6.81
CA VAL A 987 12.42 -25.00 6.56
C VAL A 987 12.60 -26.50 6.73
N GLU A 988 13.02 -27.18 5.69
CA GLU A 988 13.46 -28.57 5.76
C GLU A 988 14.98 -28.60 5.79
N LEU A 989 15.53 -29.17 6.87
CA LEU A 989 16.95 -29.26 7.12
C LEU A 989 17.43 -30.72 6.94
N GLY A 990 18.64 -30.91 6.47
CA GLY A 990 19.32 -32.21 6.38
C GLY A 990 20.78 -32.11 6.81
N LYS A 991 21.36 -33.24 7.30
CA LYS A 991 22.78 -33.36 7.57
C LYS A 991 23.58 -33.61 6.30
#